data_ac683a8bb93383348ad1b695d8080971
#
_entry.id   ac683a8bb93383348ad1b695d8080971
#
_cell.length_a   1.000
_cell.length_b   1.000
_cell.length_c   1.000
_cell.angle_alpha   90.00
_cell.angle_beta   90.00
_cell.angle_gamma   90.00
#
_symmetry.space_group_name_H-M   'P 1'
#
loop_
_entity.id
_entity.type
_entity.pdbx_description
1 polymer ?
#
loop_
_entity_poly.entity_id
_entity_poly.type
_entity_poly.pdbx_seq_one_letter_code
_entity_poly.pdbx_strand_id
1 'polypeptide(L)'
;MQEKVLKTLEYDKIAEMLKAKTVTCAGAELAEGMEPYDTFDKVKSALAFTAEAETVIIRTGRSPVDSFPDMRECLKRIHAALFVSPAELMGISRCLRVSRLAREAIEKEENVPLLSNLAGYISTHRSVEEEIDRCILGEDEIFDGASPELSRIRRSMRQTNDKVRERLGSMIRSAAYSKYLQEPLITIRNGRFVIPVKQEYRQNVPGLIHDQSGSGATLFIEPAAVVELGNQYKKLIAEEQQEIERILSELTAMVAPYGGEINENIRILGDMDLAFAKAKLARDMNATEPKLNNTGYIRIVQGRHPLIPKETVRPIDIWLGRDFRTLIITGPNTGGKTVTLKTVGLFVLMTQSGMFIPADIGSEISVFDSVYADIGDEQSIEQSLSTFSSHMTNIVGILKEADGSSLVLLDELGAGTDPVEGAALAMSILEELHSRNTVTVATTHYSEVKAFALTHDGIENASMEFDVDRLCPTYRLFIGIPGKSNAFEISKRLGLDEGVIDRARTYLKGEDVHFEDIISSAQSRYQLAEEERAMASAARRDLDKLRQETEAERRKLEADRAKYQAKAKDEARRIVEDTRREMDKLIADVRSIKGVDRSAADRVIQQARDALRKRRDDLAEKLVLNKEDGTKPPKTVNPGDTVRIVSLDKKATVLSRPDSKGEVQVQAGVMKLNAKLADLRMMQDDTPQKGVGKIRLEKDRQVGMELDIRGMLVDDAILVVDRYIDNAVLSGLTEINIIHGKGTGALRAGIQDYLRTNKRVKSFRLGNYGEGDAGVTVVTLKDTKQ
;
A
#
# COMPACT_ATOMS: atom_id res chain seq x y z
N MET A 1 26.49 -5.42 -13.80
CA MET A 1 25.79 -4.27 -14.48
C MET A 1 26.78 -3.13 -14.64
N GLN A 2 26.77 -2.34 -15.74
CA GLN A 2 27.73 -1.24 -15.93
C GLN A 2 27.33 -0.01 -15.11
N GLU A 3 28.27 0.60 -14.38
CA GLU A 3 28.01 1.81 -13.56
C GLU A 3 27.44 2.97 -14.38
N LYS A 4 27.85 3.09 -15.66
CA LYS A 4 27.33 4.08 -16.59
C LYS A 4 25.80 3.95 -16.78
N VAL A 5 25.27 2.74 -16.89
CA VAL A 5 23.83 2.48 -17.08
C VAL A 5 23.02 2.87 -15.83
N LEU A 6 23.55 2.59 -14.63
CA LEU A 6 22.93 2.97 -13.37
C LEU A 6 22.77 4.50 -13.27
N LYS A 7 23.78 5.25 -13.65
CA LYS A 7 23.73 6.74 -13.68
C LYS A 7 22.79 7.26 -14.79
N THR A 8 22.85 6.67 -15.99
CA THR A 8 21.98 7.09 -17.11
C THR A 8 20.50 6.88 -16.77
N LEU A 9 20.15 5.80 -16.08
CA LEU A 9 18.78 5.50 -15.64
C LEU A 9 18.43 6.14 -14.30
N GLU A 10 19.31 6.95 -13.70
CA GLU A 10 19.11 7.64 -12.41
C GLU A 10 18.81 6.69 -11.24
N TYR A 11 19.37 5.48 -11.28
CA TYR A 11 19.20 4.48 -10.23
C TYR A 11 19.85 4.91 -8.91
N ASP A 12 20.91 5.68 -8.96
CA ASP A 12 21.57 6.34 -7.82
C ASP A 12 20.58 7.16 -7.00
N LYS A 13 19.66 7.88 -7.63
CA LYS A 13 18.61 8.65 -6.94
C LYS A 13 17.63 7.72 -6.20
N ILE A 14 17.33 6.54 -6.74
CA ILE A 14 16.52 5.55 -6.04
C ILE A 14 17.27 4.98 -4.84
N ALA A 15 18.57 4.72 -4.97
CA ALA A 15 19.41 4.29 -3.86
C ALA A 15 19.47 5.35 -2.74
N GLU A 16 19.55 6.64 -3.10
CA GLU A 16 19.46 7.75 -2.13
C GLU A 16 18.09 7.79 -1.43
N MET A 17 17.00 7.65 -2.17
CA MET A 17 15.66 7.57 -1.58
C MET A 17 15.51 6.39 -0.63
N LEU A 18 16.11 5.25 -0.97
CA LEU A 18 16.14 4.06 -0.12
C LEU A 18 16.97 4.29 1.15
N LYS A 19 18.18 4.86 1.00
CA LYS A 19 19.05 5.23 2.12
C LYS A 19 18.34 6.14 3.12
N ALA A 20 17.54 7.09 2.65
CA ALA A 20 16.73 7.97 3.51
C ALA A 20 15.64 7.23 4.32
N LYS A 21 15.32 5.97 3.99
CA LYS A 21 14.36 5.12 4.72
C LYS A 21 15.01 4.17 5.73
N THR A 22 16.31 4.00 5.68
CA THR A 22 17.06 3.22 6.67
C THR A 22 17.19 3.99 7.98
N VAL A 23 17.38 3.29 9.07
CA VAL A 23 17.54 3.84 10.42
C VAL A 23 18.88 3.46 11.07
N THR A 24 19.62 2.52 10.46
CA THR A 24 20.94 2.07 10.92
C THR A 24 22.03 2.47 9.93
N CYS A 25 23.26 2.68 10.42
CA CYS A 25 24.40 2.97 9.55
C CYS A 25 24.70 1.81 8.60
N ALA A 26 24.61 0.55 9.08
CA ALA A 26 24.82 -0.62 8.25
C ALA A 26 23.77 -0.74 7.14
N GLY A 27 22.50 -0.49 7.44
CA GLY A 27 21.44 -0.45 6.43
C GLY A 27 21.63 0.67 5.39
N ALA A 28 22.11 1.85 5.83
CA ALA A 28 22.41 2.96 4.94
C ALA A 28 23.58 2.65 3.98
N GLU A 29 24.63 2.00 4.46
CA GLU A 29 25.76 1.54 3.63
C GLU A 29 25.32 0.50 2.60
N LEU A 30 24.47 -0.45 3.03
CA LEU A 30 23.92 -1.47 2.11
C LEU A 30 23.00 -0.84 1.04
N ALA A 31 22.23 0.19 1.39
CA ALA A 31 21.38 0.90 0.42
C ALA A 31 22.23 1.70 -0.60
N GLU A 32 23.32 2.34 -0.16
CA GLU A 32 24.21 3.11 -1.01
C GLU A 32 25.02 2.23 -1.96
N GLY A 33 25.51 1.08 -1.48
CA GLY A 33 26.26 0.10 -2.26
C GLY A 33 25.40 -0.95 -2.96
N MET A 34 24.08 -0.73 -3.06
CA MET A 34 23.18 -1.74 -3.61
C MET A 34 23.31 -1.85 -5.12
N GLU A 35 23.64 -3.04 -5.59
CA GLU A 35 23.67 -3.40 -7.01
C GLU A 35 22.51 -4.34 -7.38
N PRO A 36 21.95 -4.20 -8.59
CA PRO A 36 20.94 -5.14 -9.09
C PRO A 36 21.51 -6.55 -9.25
N TYR A 37 20.79 -7.55 -8.77
CA TYR A 37 21.16 -8.96 -8.91
C TYR A 37 21.00 -9.42 -10.36
N ASP A 38 21.85 -10.38 -10.77
CA ASP A 38 21.94 -10.93 -12.10
C ASP A 38 21.24 -12.28 -12.29
N THR A 39 20.78 -12.90 -11.21
CA THR A 39 20.18 -14.24 -11.23
C THR A 39 18.75 -14.23 -10.71
N PHE A 40 17.89 -15.00 -11.37
CA PHE A 40 16.46 -15.12 -11.02
C PHE A 40 16.23 -15.48 -9.55
N ASP A 41 16.98 -16.44 -9.01
CA ASP A 41 16.80 -16.90 -7.63
C ASP A 41 17.17 -15.83 -6.60
N LYS A 42 18.24 -15.06 -6.84
CA LYS A 42 18.63 -13.94 -5.97
C LYS A 42 17.57 -12.85 -5.98
N VAL A 43 17.08 -12.46 -7.16
CA VAL A 43 16.02 -11.46 -7.32
C VAL A 43 14.74 -11.92 -6.60
N LYS A 44 14.33 -13.16 -6.82
CA LYS A 44 13.16 -13.75 -6.18
C LYS A 44 13.28 -13.75 -4.66
N SER A 45 14.44 -14.14 -4.13
CA SER A 45 14.70 -14.12 -2.68
C SER A 45 14.67 -12.68 -2.14
N ALA A 46 15.28 -11.73 -2.84
CA ALA A 46 15.30 -10.33 -2.41
C ALA A 46 13.90 -9.69 -2.41
N LEU A 47 13.05 -9.98 -3.40
CA LEU A 47 11.65 -9.53 -3.40
C LEU A 47 10.85 -10.19 -2.28
N ALA A 48 11.07 -11.48 -2.01
CA ALA A 48 10.40 -12.17 -0.92
C ALA A 48 10.75 -11.55 0.45
N PHE A 49 12.01 -11.16 0.67
CA PHE A 49 12.39 -10.41 1.88
C PHE A 49 11.62 -9.09 2.01
N THR A 50 11.49 -8.36 0.91
CA THR A 50 10.71 -7.10 0.90
C THR A 50 9.23 -7.35 1.18
N ALA A 51 8.63 -8.42 0.63
CA ALA A 51 7.24 -8.80 0.85
C ALA A 51 6.97 -9.20 2.31
N GLU A 52 7.90 -9.96 2.93
CA GLU A 52 7.81 -10.27 4.35
C GLU A 52 7.90 -9.00 5.22
N ALA A 53 8.85 -8.10 4.91
CA ALA A 53 9.00 -6.83 5.63
C ALA A 53 7.76 -5.94 5.49
N GLU A 54 7.14 -5.89 4.30
CA GLU A 54 5.89 -5.18 4.09
C GLU A 54 4.74 -5.80 4.92
N THR A 55 4.65 -7.13 4.97
CA THR A 55 3.66 -7.85 5.78
C THR A 55 3.78 -7.48 7.25
N VAL A 56 5.00 -7.45 7.79
CA VAL A 56 5.26 -7.03 9.17
C VAL A 56 4.82 -5.58 9.40
N ILE A 57 5.17 -4.65 8.50
CA ILE A 57 4.77 -3.23 8.62
C ILE A 57 3.24 -3.08 8.57
N ILE A 58 2.55 -3.82 7.71
CA ILE A 58 1.08 -3.77 7.62
C ILE A 58 0.43 -4.23 8.92
N ARG A 59 0.95 -5.27 9.56
CA ARG A 59 0.40 -5.84 10.79
C ARG A 59 0.72 -5.04 12.04
N THR A 60 1.97 -4.58 12.16
CA THR A 60 2.48 -3.92 13.37
C THR A 60 2.42 -2.39 13.31
N GLY A 61 2.28 -1.81 12.11
CA GLY A 61 2.31 -0.37 11.86
C GLY A 61 3.71 0.24 11.82
N ARG A 62 4.77 -0.51 12.13
CA ARG A 62 6.15 0.01 12.21
C ARG A 62 7.20 -1.06 11.88
N SER A 63 8.43 -0.61 11.60
CA SER A 63 9.60 -1.48 11.53
C SER A 63 10.01 -1.94 12.94
N PRO A 64 10.42 -3.19 13.14
CA PRO A 64 10.97 -3.67 14.40
C PRO A 64 12.42 -3.22 14.64
N VAL A 65 13.13 -2.77 13.61
CA VAL A 65 14.49 -2.24 13.73
C VAL A 65 14.41 -0.75 14.06
N ASP A 66 15.07 -0.36 15.16
CA ASP A 66 15.21 1.01 15.61
C ASP A 66 16.66 1.52 15.41
N SER A 67 16.88 2.82 15.52
CA SER A 67 18.19 3.42 15.32
C SER A 67 19.10 3.19 16.53
N PHE A 68 20.38 2.95 16.28
CA PHE A 68 21.46 2.92 17.26
C PHE A 68 22.75 3.48 16.64
N PRO A 69 23.71 3.98 17.47
CA PRO A 69 24.98 4.47 16.96
C PRO A 69 25.81 3.35 16.32
N ASP A 70 26.70 3.69 15.41
CA ASP A 70 27.65 2.73 14.86
C ASP A 70 28.70 2.32 15.91
N MET A 71 28.66 1.05 16.31
CA MET A 71 29.53 0.52 17.37
C MET A 71 30.73 -0.26 16.82
N ARG A 72 30.88 -0.41 15.52
CA ARG A 72 31.93 -1.24 14.92
C ARG A 72 33.34 -0.81 15.31
N GLU A 73 33.65 0.48 15.31
CA GLU A 73 34.95 1.00 15.73
C GLU A 73 35.14 0.88 17.26
N CYS A 74 34.09 1.07 18.05
CA CYS A 74 34.10 0.86 19.49
C CYS A 74 34.41 -0.62 19.81
N LEU A 75 33.79 -1.57 19.13
CA LEU A 75 34.03 -3.01 19.30
C LEU A 75 35.49 -3.40 18.97
N LYS A 76 36.10 -2.80 17.95
CA LYS A 76 37.53 -2.99 17.66
C LYS A 76 38.41 -2.52 18.81
N ARG A 77 38.11 -1.37 19.45
CA ARG A 77 38.83 -0.86 20.61
C ARG A 77 38.65 -1.73 21.83
N ILE A 78 37.44 -2.24 22.07
CA ILE A 78 37.15 -3.22 23.14
C ILE A 78 37.98 -4.49 22.94
N HIS A 79 38.07 -4.98 21.73
CA HIS A 79 38.91 -6.16 21.41
C HIS A 79 40.39 -5.91 21.67
N ALA A 80 40.85 -4.68 21.45
CA ALA A 80 42.22 -4.25 21.75
C ALA A 80 42.44 -3.87 23.23
N ALA A 81 41.48 -4.10 24.11
CA ALA A 81 41.46 -3.72 25.52
C ALA A 81 41.74 -2.21 25.76
N LEU A 82 41.29 -1.36 24.85
CA LEU A 82 41.40 0.08 24.95
C LEU A 82 40.21 0.69 25.71
N PHE A 83 40.41 1.92 26.21
CA PHE A 83 39.39 2.68 26.95
C PHE A 83 38.12 2.91 26.10
N VAL A 84 36.96 2.76 26.75
CA VAL A 84 35.64 2.98 26.21
C VAL A 84 34.86 3.93 27.11
N SER A 85 34.25 4.95 26.55
CA SER A 85 33.49 5.97 27.28
C SER A 85 32.09 5.46 27.71
N PRO A 86 31.46 6.12 28.69
CA PRO A 86 30.08 5.82 29.05
C PRO A 86 29.09 5.90 27.89
N ALA A 87 29.23 6.90 27.02
CA ALA A 87 28.39 7.07 25.81
C ALA A 87 28.49 5.88 24.86
N GLU A 88 29.72 5.34 24.69
CA GLU A 88 29.92 4.16 23.83
C GLU A 88 29.34 2.89 24.43
N LEU A 89 29.46 2.68 25.75
CA LEU A 89 28.80 1.55 26.42
C LEU A 89 27.28 1.65 26.34
N MET A 90 26.70 2.84 26.50
CA MET A 90 25.27 3.07 26.23
C MET A 90 24.89 2.74 24.79
N GLY A 91 25.73 3.10 23.82
CA GLY A 91 25.54 2.72 22.41
C GLY A 91 25.50 1.21 22.22
N ILE A 92 26.37 0.45 22.90
CA ILE A 92 26.36 -1.01 22.90
C ILE A 92 25.08 -1.54 23.55
N SER A 93 24.68 -1.05 24.72
CA SER A 93 23.43 -1.44 25.37
C SER A 93 22.24 -1.21 24.45
N ARG A 94 22.18 -0.04 23.77
CA ARG A 94 21.13 0.26 22.80
C ARG A 94 21.13 -0.70 21.61
N CYS A 95 22.30 -1.03 21.07
CA CYS A 95 22.44 -2.02 20.00
C CYS A 95 21.91 -3.40 20.43
N LEU A 96 22.30 -3.87 21.62
CA LEU A 96 21.82 -5.15 22.20
C LEU A 96 20.29 -5.13 22.41
N ARG A 97 19.76 -4.04 22.92
CA ARG A 97 18.31 -3.87 23.12
C ARG A 97 17.55 -3.91 21.81
N VAL A 98 18.02 -3.17 20.77
CA VAL A 98 17.41 -3.19 19.44
C VAL A 98 17.48 -4.59 18.85
N SER A 99 18.60 -5.29 18.96
CA SER A 99 18.79 -6.68 18.52
C SER A 99 17.75 -7.60 19.16
N ARG A 100 17.62 -7.56 20.46
CA ARG A 100 16.66 -8.37 21.22
C ARG A 100 15.22 -8.07 20.86
N LEU A 101 14.84 -6.79 20.80
CA LEU A 101 13.48 -6.37 20.47
C LEU A 101 13.10 -6.68 19.02
N ALA A 102 14.04 -6.54 18.08
CA ALA A 102 13.82 -6.91 16.69
C ALA A 102 13.59 -8.41 16.53
N ARG A 103 14.41 -9.25 17.19
CA ARG A 103 14.24 -10.68 17.22
C ARG A 103 12.88 -11.08 17.83
N GLU A 104 12.55 -10.59 19.03
CA GLU A 104 11.29 -10.86 19.71
C GLU A 104 10.05 -10.42 18.89
N ALA A 105 10.17 -9.34 18.13
CA ALA A 105 9.09 -8.85 17.29
C ALA A 105 8.85 -9.75 16.08
N ILE A 106 9.93 -10.20 15.40
CA ILE A 106 9.84 -11.08 14.24
C ILE A 106 9.39 -12.49 14.63
N GLU A 107 9.88 -13.04 15.77
CA GLU A 107 9.47 -14.36 16.26
C GLU A 107 7.95 -14.47 16.57
N LYS A 108 7.28 -13.34 16.79
CA LYS A 108 5.82 -13.28 17.01
C LYS A 108 4.99 -13.27 15.73
N GLU A 109 5.64 -13.01 14.59
CA GLU A 109 4.96 -12.88 13.31
C GLU A 109 4.86 -14.23 12.59
N GLU A 110 3.68 -14.52 12.05
CA GLU A 110 3.44 -15.70 11.23
C GLU A 110 3.66 -15.37 9.74
N ASN A 111 4.10 -16.36 8.96
CA ASN A 111 4.31 -16.27 7.51
C ASN A 111 5.44 -15.30 7.07
N VAL A 112 6.51 -15.22 7.86
CA VAL A 112 7.73 -14.46 7.55
C VAL A 112 8.99 -15.32 7.73
N PRO A 113 9.11 -16.46 7.01
CA PRO A 113 10.17 -17.45 7.25
C PRO A 113 11.58 -16.90 7.00
N LEU A 114 11.78 -16.01 6.01
CA LEU A 114 13.10 -15.46 5.70
C LEU A 114 13.57 -14.51 6.80
N LEU A 115 12.70 -13.61 7.23
CA LEU A 115 12.99 -12.70 8.35
C LEU A 115 13.16 -13.47 9.65
N SER A 116 12.34 -14.50 9.92
CA SER A 116 12.45 -15.34 11.11
C SER A 116 13.77 -16.12 11.14
N ASN A 117 14.20 -16.65 10.00
CA ASN A 117 15.50 -17.30 9.88
C ASN A 117 16.64 -16.32 10.16
N LEU A 118 16.60 -15.14 9.57
CA LEU A 118 17.61 -14.10 9.78
C LEU A 118 17.62 -13.64 11.26
N ALA A 119 16.47 -13.40 11.87
CA ALA A 119 16.34 -13.03 13.27
C ALA A 119 16.84 -14.11 14.22
N GLY A 120 16.75 -15.39 13.84
CA GLY A 120 17.25 -16.52 14.61
C GLY A 120 18.77 -16.50 14.85
N TYR A 121 19.54 -15.84 13.96
CA TYR A 121 20.99 -15.66 14.14
C TYR A 121 21.36 -14.52 15.09
N ILE A 122 20.40 -13.67 15.51
CA ILE A 122 20.66 -12.59 16.47
C ILE A 122 20.98 -13.19 17.84
N SER A 123 22.17 -12.91 18.37
CA SER A 123 22.57 -13.26 19.75
C SER A 123 22.05 -12.20 20.71
N THR A 124 21.44 -12.63 21.82
CA THR A 124 20.89 -11.75 22.85
C THR A 124 21.72 -11.84 24.13
N HIS A 125 22.19 -10.69 24.65
CA HIS A 125 23.00 -10.61 25.87
C HIS A 125 22.32 -9.68 26.90
N ARG A 126 21.14 -10.10 27.36
CA ARG A 126 20.30 -9.30 28.25
C ARG A 126 20.99 -8.92 29.56
N SER A 127 21.82 -9.81 30.11
CA SER A 127 22.57 -9.51 31.32
C SER A 127 23.59 -8.37 31.15
N VAL A 128 24.21 -8.29 29.96
CA VAL A 128 25.15 -7.20 29.60
C VAL A 128 24.38 -5.89 29.42
N GLU A 129 23.25 -5.93 28.70
CA GLU A 129 22.35 -4.78 28.51
C GLU A 129 21.92 -4.22 29.88
N GLU A 130 21.37 -5.06 30.76
CA GLU A 130 20.85 -4.67 32.07
C GLU A 130 21.96 -4.12 33.00
N GLU A 131 23.18 -4.68 32.95
CA GLU A 131 24.28 -4.20 33.80
C GLU A 131 24.84 -2.85 33.34
N ILE A 132 24.97 -2.63 32.02
CA ILE A 132 25.36 -1.33 31.48
C ILE A 132 24.30 -0.27 31.83
N ASP A 133 23.02 -0.56 31.63
CA ASP A 133 21.91 0.35 31.95
C ASP A 133 21.80 0.63 33.46
N ARG A 134 22.16 -0.34 34.31
CA ARG A 134 22.20 -0.17 35.75
C ARG A 134 23.31 0.80 36.18
N CYS A 135 24.44 0.76 35.49
CA CYS A 135 25.64 1.53 35.91
C CYS A 135 25.70 2.91 35.28
N ILE A 136 25.17 3.12 34.06
CA ILE A 136 25.32 4.35 33.29
C ILE A 136 23.94 4.99 33.10
N LEU A 137 23.78 6.24 33.54
CA LEU A 137 22.52 7.01 33.42
C LEU A 137 22.53 7.97 32.24
N GLY A 138 23.70 8.39 31.79
CA GLY A 138 23.86 9.36 30.71
C GLY A 138 25.23 9.31 30.07
N GLU A 139 25.46 10.11 29.03
CA GLU A 139 26.70 10.11 28.25
C GLU A 139 27.98 10.36 29.11
N ASP A 140 27.83 11.13 30.18
CA ASP A 140 28.89 11.46 31.10
C ASP A 140 28.51 11.16 32.55
N GLU A 141 27.43 10.42 32.80
CA GLU A 141 26.88 10.21 34.13
C GLU A 141 26.86 8.74 34.53
N ILE A 142 27.65 8.39 35.55
CA ILE A 142 27.63 7.06 36.18
C ILE A 142 26.73 7.12 37.41
N PHE A 143 25.85 6.13 37.55
CA PHE A 143 24.94 6.01 38.69
C PHE A 143 25.70 5.87 40.02
N ASP A 144 25.28 6.62 41.05
CA ASP A 144 25.90 6.58 42.39
C ASP A 144 25.97 5.15 42.96
N GLY A 145 25.00 4.33 42.63
CA GLY A 145 24.91 2.93 43.05
C GLY A 145 25.55 1.93 42.07
N ALA A 146 26.32 2.39 41.08
CA ALA A 146 27.03 1.49 40.15
C ALA A 146 28.03 0.60 40.92
N SER A 147 28.66 1.13 41.97
CA SER A 147 29.41 0.35 42.96
C SER A 147 29.18 0.84 44.38
N PRO A 148 29.35 -0.01 45.42
CA PRO A 148 29.31 0.43 46.81
C PRO A 148 30.37 1.48 47.14
N GLU A 149 31.53 1.34 46.49
CA GLU A 149 32.66 2.27 46.69
C GLU A 149 32.39 3.65 46.12
N LEU A 150 31.86 3.77 44.89
CA LEU A 150 31.45 5.03 44.27
C LEU A 150 30.42 5.76 45.14
N SER A 151 29.44 5.02 45.64
CA SER A 151 28.43 5.55 46.55
C SER A 151 29.03 6.11 47.85
N ARG A 152 30.01 5.38 48.38
CA ARG A 152 30.76 5.82 49.57
C ARG A 152 31.54 7.11 49.29
N ILE A 153 32.31 7.15 48.20
CA ILE A 153 33.14 8.29 47.81
C ILE A 153 32.25 9.53 47.60
N ARG A 154 31.22 9.43 46.82
CA ARG A 154 30.30 10.54 46.52
C ARG A 154 29.56 11.04 47.77
N ARG A 155 29.20 10.16 48.70
CA ARG A 155 28.66 10.55 50.00
C ARG A 155 29.70 11.35 50.80
N SER A 156 30.95 10.88 50.84
CA SER A 156 32.07 11.57 51.53
C SER A 156 32.37 12.93 50.90
N MET A 157 32.30 13.02 49.56
CA MET A 157 32.46 14.28 48.82
C MET A 157 31.37 15.29 49.21
N ARG A 158 30.11 14.88 49.26
CA ARG A 158 28.97 15.71 49.70
C ARG A 158 29.18 16.22 51.12
N GLN A 159 29.52 15.31 52.05
CA GLN A 159 29.78 15.67 53.44
C GLN A 159 30.95 16.63 53.60
N THR A 160 32.05 16.43 52.84
CA THR A 160 33.23 17.30 52.90
C THR A 160 32.91 18.66 52.29
N ASN A 161 32.22 18.72 51.18
CA ASN A 161 31.71 19.95 50.55
C ASN A 161 30.82 20.77 51.50
N ASP A 162 29.90 20.09 52.18
CA ASP A 162 29.03 20.75 53.17
C ASP A 162 29.82 21.33 54.33
N LYS A 163 30.81 20.57 54.88
CA LYS A 163 31.70 21.06 55.92
C LYS A 163 32.52 22.29 55.45
N VAL A 164 33.05 22.27 54.21
CA VAL A 164 33.79 23.43 53.65
C VAL A 164 32.87 24.64 53.57
N ARG A 165 31.66 24.45 53.00
CA ARG A 165 30.66 25.52 52.83
C ARG A 165 30.20 26.11 54.17
N GLU A 166 29.98 25.27 55.19
CA GLU A 166 29.60 25.66 56.52
C GLU A 166 30.71 26.51 57.14
N ARG A 167 31.97 26.02 57.06
CA ARG A 167 33.14 26.70 57.61
C ARG A 167 33.39 28.08 57.00
N LEU A 168 33.38 28.10 55.63
CA LEU A 168 33.52 29.37 54.89
C LEU A 168 32.34 30.28 55.11
N GLY A 169 31.11 29.74 55.13
CA GLY A 169 29.88 30.48 55.41
C GLY A 169 29.89 31.14 56.79
N SER A 170 30.43 30.46 57.77
CA SER A 170 30.63 31.07 59.13
C SER A 170 31.66 32.20 59.09
N MET A 171 32.77 32.07 58.32
CA MET A 171 33.78 33.09 58.15
C MET A 171 33.27 34.36 57.47
N ILE A 172 32.56 34.20 56.29
CA ILE A 172 32.03 35.35 55.53
C ILE A 172 30.93 36.14 56.28
N ARG A 173 30.21 35.50 57.19
CA ARG A 173 29.14 36.09 58.02
C ARG A 173 29.73 36.73 59.30
N SER A 174 30.97 36.40 59.65
CA SER A 174 31.61 36.96 60.86
C SER A 174 31.99 38.45 60.64
N ALA A 175 31.62 39.31 61.57
CA ALA A 175 31.99 40.73 61.59
C ALA A 175 33.52 40.94 61.54
N ALA A 176 34.28 39.96 62.02
CA ALA A 176 35.74 39.99 62.02
C ALA A 176 36.32 39.91 60.60
N TYR A 177 35.72 39.08 59.68
CA TYR A 177 36.26 38.87 58.36
C TYR A 177 35.52 39.67 57.26
N SER A 178 34.24 40.04 57.45
CA SER A 178 33.39 40.74 56.50
C SER A 178 34.03 42.00 55.91
N LYS A 179 34.75 42.80 56.72
CA LYS A 179 35.45 44.05 56.32
C LYS A 179 36.61 43.79 55.35
N TYR A 180 37.19 42.57 55.33
CA TYR A 180 38.34 42.20 54.53
C TYR A 180 37.96 41.68 53.18
N LEU A 181 36.64 41.21 52.98
CA LEU A 181 36.18 40.66 51.77
C LEU A 181 35.80 41.73 50.76
N GLN A 182 36.06 41.46 49.51
CA GLN A 182 35.54 42.24 48.39
C GLN A 182 34.03 42.06 48.24
N GLU A 183 33.59 40.78 48.30
CA GLU A 183 32.20 40.34 48.30
C GLU A 183 32.03 39.18 49.29
N PRO A 184 30.88 39.08 50.00
CA PRO A 184 30.59 37.98 50.93
C PRO A 184 30.09 36.73 50.25
N LEU A 185 30.87 36.12 49.34
CA LEU A 185 30.55 34.92 48.59
C LEU A 185 31.67 33.89 48.64
N ILE A 186 31.28 32.63 48.45
CA ILE A 186 32.20 31.50 48.28
C ILE A 186 32.26 31.19 46.78
N THR A 187 33.46 31.12 46.22
CA THR A 187 33.65 30.73 44.81
C THR A 187 34.67 29.59 44.71
N ILE A 188 34.75 29.00 43.51
CA ILE A 188 35.74 27.96 43.21
C ILE A 188 36.74 28.54 42.19
N ARG A 189 38.03 28.43 42.47
CA ARG A 189 39.13 28.75 41.57
C ARG A 189 40.13 27.60 41.58
N ASN A 190 40.52 27.15 40.37
CA ASN A 190 41.44 26.01 40.21
C ASN A 190 41.02 24.76 41.01
N GLY A 191 39.70 24.50 41.11
CA GLY A 191 39.14 23.37 41.88
C GLY A 191 39.27 23.55 43.41
N ARG A 192 39.45 24.76 43.94
CA ARG A 192 39.54 25.09 45.36
C ARG A 192 38.47 26.06 45.79
N PHE A 193 37.95 25.86 46.97
CA PHE A 193 36.99 26.78 47.57
C PHE A 193 37.70 28.02 48.12
N VAL A 194 37.43 29.16 47.60
CA VAL A 194 38.08 30.42 47.92
C VAL A 194 37.07 31.50 48.26
N ILE A 195 37.56 32.50 49.01
CA ILE A 195 36.85 33.76 49.31
C ILE A 195 37.60 34.94 48.67
N PRO A 196 36.84 35.90 48.06
CA PRO A 196 37.50 37.12 47.50
C PRO A 196 37.89 38.10 48.55
N VAL A 197 39.16 38.31 48.73
CA VAL A 197 39.79 39.24 49.77
C VAL A 197 40.36 40.41 48.99
N LYS A 198 40.15 41.63 49.54
CA LYS A 198 40.81 42.83 49.02
C LYS A 198 42.32 42.73 49.22
N GLN A 199 43.11 43.13 48.25
CA GLN A 199 44.54 42.96 48.25
C GLN A 199 45.25 43.61 49.51
N GLU A 200 44.73 44.74 49.96
CA GLU A 200 45.24 45.48 51.14
C GLU A 200 45.13 44.72 52.49
N TYR A 201 44.15 43.75 52.53
CA TYR A 201 43.92 42.93 53.72
C TYR A 201 44.47 41.51 53.59
N ARG A 202 45.38 41.24 52.61
CA ARG A 202 45.99 39.92 52.39
C ARG A 202 46.53 39.29 53.71
N GLN A 203 47.18 40.10 54.59
CA GLN A 203 47.77 39.59 55.83
C GLN A 203 46.74 39.25 56.91
N ASN A 204 45.54 39.76 56.83
CA ASN A 204 44.48 39.55 57.80
C ASN A 204 43.69 38.26 57.59
N VAL A 205 43.85 37.62 56.40
CA VAL A 205 43.20 36.36 56.05
C VAL A 205 44.30 35.33 55.73
N PRO A 206 44.73 34.55 56.73
CA PRO A 206 45.74 33.51 56.52
C PRO A 206 45.18 32.40 55.62
N GLY A 207 45.92 32.04 54.57
CA GLY A 207 45.55 31.06 53.64
C GLY A 207 46.38 31.04 52.34
N LEU A 208 46.01 30.18 51.38
CA LEU A 208 46.67 30.03 50.07
C LEU A 208 45.97 30.87 49.00
N ILE A 209 46.77 31.66 48.23
CA ILE A 209 46.23 32.38 47.06
C ILE A 209 46.17 31.43 45.90
N HIS A 210 44.99 31.27 45.28
CA HIS A 210 44.76 30.42 44.10
C HIS A 210 44.58 31.23 42.84
N ASP A 211 44.15 32.51 42.98
CA ASP A 211 43.89 33.34 41.81
C ASP A 211 43.91 34.84 42.23
N GLN A 212 43.97 35.71 41.21
CA GLN A 212 43.91 37.18 41.39
C GLN A 212 43.03 37.80 40.31
N SER A 213 42.27 38.85 40.66
CA SER A 213 41.44 39.57 39.66
C SER A 213 42.32 40.25 38.63
N GLY A 214 41.85 40.48 37.41
CA GLY A 214 42.57 41.09 36.30
C GLY A 214 43.11 42.49 36.63
N SER A 215 42.53 43.26 37.61
CA SER A 215 42.98 44.52 38.10
C SER A 215 43.96 44.36 39.27
N GLY A 216 44.17 43.16 39.76
CA GLY A 216 45.01 42.93 40.96
C GLY A 216 44.35 43.29 42.29
N ALA A 217 43.17 43.93 42.28
CA ALA A 217 42.53 44.45 43.50
C ALA A 217 41.91 43.41 44.44
N THR A 218 41.66 42.17 43.91
CA THR A 218 41.03 41.08 44.68
C THR A 218 41.93 39.86 44.60
N LEU A 219 42.20 39.25 45.74
CA LEU A 219 42.87 37.95 45.83
C LEU A 219 41.86 36.87 46.20
N PHE A 220 41.90 35.77 45.48
CA PHE A 220 41.04 34.57 45.75
C PHE A 220 41.83 33.64 46.68
N ILE A 221 41.47 33.68 47.95
CA ILE A 221 42.25 33.04 49.06
C ILE A 221 41.46 31.84 49.52
N GLU A 222 42.10 30.66 49.62
CA GLU A 222 41.65 29.49 50.37
C GLU A 222 42.07 29.67 51.80
N PRO A 223 41.17 29.95 52.75
CA PRO A 223 41.58 30.17 54.16
C PRO A 223 42.18 28.89 54.73
N ALA A 224 43.23 29.10 55.62
CA ALA A 224 43.92 27.99 56.25
C ALA A 224 42.99 27.03 57.00
N ALA A 225 41.86 27.54 57.51
CA ALA A 225 40.82 26.75 58.22
C ALA A 225 40.11 25.69 57.32
N VAL A 226 40.21 25.77 56.01
CA VAL A 226 39.56 24.82 55.04
C VAL A 226 40.54 24.11 54.11
N VAL A 227 41.83 24.42 54.13
CA VAL A 227 42.85 23.81 53.27
C VAL A 227 42.89 22.31 53.42
N GLU A 228 42.81 21.75 54.63
CA GLU A 228 42.78 20.29 54.83
C GLU A 228 41.55 19.67 54.29
N LEU A 229 40.37 20.29 54.50
CA LEU A 229 39.12 19.83 53.88
C LEU A 229 39.15 19.94 52.35
N GLY A 230 39.75 21.00 51.80
CA GLY A 230 39.99 21.13 50.36
C GLY A 230 40.95 20.08 49.80
N ASN A 231 41.98 19.71 50.55
CA ASN A 231 42.87 18.59 50.16
C ASN A 231 42.13 17.25 50.19
N GLN A 232 41.33 17.00 51.23
CA GLN A 232 40.49 15.80 51.32
C GLN A 232 39.48 15.73 50.18
N TYR A 233 38.85 16.85 49.82
CA TYR A 233 37.90 16.91 48.70
C TYR A 233 38.57 16.62 47.36
N LYS A 234 39.77 17.17 47.10
CA LYS A 234 40.58 16.85 45.91
C LYS A 234 40.97 15.37 45.82
N LYS A 235 41.34 14.79 46.97
CA LYS A 235 41.67 13.37 47.03
C LYS A 235 40.45 12.52 46.68
N LEU A 236 39.27 12.86 47.19
CA LEU A 236 38.01 12.18 46.88
C LEU A 236 37.61 12.30 45.39
N ILE A 237 37.88 13.45 44.74
CA ILE A 237 37.70 13.59 43.29
C ILE A 237 38.62 12.64 42.52
N ALA A 238 39.88 12.50 42.93
CA ALA A 238 40.78 11.54 42.28
C ALA A 238 40.39 10.09 42.52
N GLU A 239 39.90 9.74 43.72
CA GLU A 239 39.35 8.42 44.05
C GLU A 239 38.07 8.13 43.24
N GLU A 240 37.19 9.13 43.10
CA GLU A 240 35.99 9.02 42.24
C GLU A 240 36.36 8.70 40.81
N GLN A 241 37.31 9.43 40.23
CA GLN A 241 37.75 9.21 38.86
C GLN A 241 38.35 7.83 38.67
N GLN A 242 39.18 7.35 39.59
CA GLN A 242 39.74 6.00 39.55
C GLN A 242 38.66 4.91 39.63
N GLU A 243 37.67 5.13 40.52
CA GLU A 243 36.55 4.16 40.65
C GLU A 243 35.67 4.15 39.40
N ILE A 244 35.38 5.28 38.77
CA ILE A 244 34.68 5.36 37.48
C ILE A 244 35.46 4.60 36.42
N GLU A 245 36.76 4.82 36.28
CA GLU A 245 37.61 4.10 35.33
C GLU A 245 37.59 2.59 35.58
N ARG A 246 37.62 2.18 36.86
CA ARG A 246 37.49 0.76 37.22
C ARG A 246 36.15 0.16 36.81
N ILE A 247 35.03 0.86 37.05
CA ILE A 247 33.67 0.43 36.66
C ILE A 247 33.58 0.31 35.13
N LEU A 248 34.08 1.33 34.39
CA LEU A 248 34.06 1.29 32.92
C LEU A 248 34.93 0.16 32.37
N SER A 249 36.07 -0.12 33.00
CA SER A 249 36.95 -1.25 32.64
C SER A 249 36.23 -2.60 32.86
N GLU A 250 35.51 -2.78 33.97
CA GLU A 250 34.75 -3.99 34.26
C GLU A 250 33.63 -4.18 33.25
N LEU A 251 32.84 -3.14 32.91
CA LEU A 251 31.81 -3.18 31.92
C LEU A 251 32.40 -3.50 30.53
N THR A 252 33.52 -2.91 30.18
CA THR A 252 34.23 -3.20 28.92
C THR A 252 34.68 -4.66 28.85
N ALA A 253 35.25 -5.19 29.95
CA ALA A 253 35.66 -6.58 30.04
C ALA A 253 34.45 -7.57 29.93
N MET A 254 33.27 -7.16 30.41
CA MET A 254 32.04 -7.94 30.28
C MET A 254 31.54 -7.99 28.83
N VAL A 255 31.69 -6.93 28.05
CA VAL A 255 31.31 -6.84 26.62
C VAL A 255 32.32 -7.60 25.73
N ALA A 256 33.59 -7.57 26.06
CA ALA A 256 34.69 -8.07 25.20
C ALA A 256 34.49 -9.48 24.65
N PRO A 257 34.02 -10.48 25.40
CA PRO A 257 33.78 -11.85 24.89
C PRO A 257 32.73 -11.90 23.78
N TYR A 258 31.79 -10.96 23.77
CA TYR A 258 30.63 -10.93 22.86
C TYR A 258 30.81 -9.97 21.67
N GLY A 259 31.97 -9.34 21.54
CA GLY A 259 32.23 -8.34 20.48
C GLY A 259 31.97 -8.85 19.07
N GLY A 260 32.34 -10.11 18.78
CA GLY A 260 32.06 -10.76 17.50
C GLY A 260 30.57 -10.95 17.22
N GLU A 261 29.81 -11.41 18.22
CA GLU A 261 28.37 -11.62 18.13
C GLU A 261 27.61 -10.31 18.00
N ILE A 262 28.04 -9.27 18.71
CA ILE A 262 27.44 -7.91 18.58
C ILE A 262 27.69 -7.35 17.19
N ASN A 263 28.89 -7.56 16.62
CA ASN A 263 29.18 -7.13 15.24
C ASN A 263 28.33 -7.88 14.22
N GLU A 264 28.11 -9.19 14.42
CA GLU A 264 27.19 -9.97 13.56
C GLU A 264 25.73 -9.48 13.71
N ASN A 265 25.29 -9.14 14.93
CA ASN A 265 23.97 -8.52 15.14
C ASN A 265 23.84 -7.21 14.34
N ILE A 266 24.87 -6.36 14.34
CA ILE A 266 24.86 -5.10 13.55
C ILE A 266 24.65 -5.39 12.07
N ARG A 267 25.33 -6.42 11.53
CA ARG A 267 25.20 -6.84 10.14
C ARG A 267 23.76 -7.33 9.85
N ILE A 268 23.24 -8.22 10.69
CA ILE A 268 21.89 -8.77 10.56
C ILE A 268 20.83 -7.66 10.65
N LEU A 269 20.98 -6.73 11.60
CA LEU A 269 20.09 -5.58 11.71
C LEU A 269 20.17 -4.67 10.49
N GLY A 270 21.35 -4.54 9.87
CA GLY A 270 21.52 -3.81 8.61
C GLY A 270 20.74 -4.47 7.46
N ASP A 271 20.85 -5.79 7.31
CA ASP A 271 20.10 -6.56 6.30
C ASP A 271 18.58 -6.44 6.51
N MET A 272 18.12 -6.56 7.77
CA MET A 272 16.71 -6.37 8.13
C MET A 272 16.27 -4.93 7.84
N ASP A 273 17.04 -3.92 8.26
CA ASP A 273 16.71 -2.51 8.03
C ASP A 273 16.59 -2.19 6.54
N LEU A 274 17.49 -2.75 5.71
CA LEU A 274 17.40 -2.61 4.25
C LEU A 274 16.07 -3.19 3.71
N ALA A 275 15.66 -4.38 4.17
CA ALA A 275 14.39 -4.99 3.77
C ALA A 275 13.20 -4.12 4.20
N PHE A 276 13.21 -3.61 5.42
CA PHE A 276 12.19 -2.68 5.92
C PHE A 276 12.22 -1.33 5.21
N ALA A 277 13.39 -0.83 4.83
CA ALA A 277 13.53 0.40 4.05
C ALA A 277 12.90 0.25 2.65
N LYS A 278 13.14 -0.89 1.97
CA LYS A 278 12.50 -1.23 0.69
C LYS A 278 10.97 -1.27 0.83
N ALA A 279 10.45 -1.91 1.86
CA ALA A 279 9.01 -1.97 2.13
C ALA A 279 8.40 -0.59 2.45
N LYS A 280 9.10 0.26 3.22
CA LYS A 280 8.68 1.65 3.47
C LYS A 280 8.65 2.47 2.17
N LEU A 281 9.71 2.34 1.35
CA LEU A 281 9.80 3.03 0.05
C LEU A 281 8.69 2.58 -0.90
N ALA A 282 8.39 1.27 -0.95
CA ALA A 282 7.28 0.72 -1.72
C ALA A 282 5.93 1.35 -1.34
N ARG A 283 5.65 1.49 -0.06
CA ARG A 283 4.43 2.15 0.43
C ARG A 283 4.38 3.63 0.06
N ASP A 284 5.50 4.33 0.19
CA ASP A 284 5.56 5.74 -0.20
C ASP A 284 5.31 5.95 -1.69
N MET A 285 5.77 5.03 -2.54
CA MET A 285 5.56 5.08 -3.98
C MET A 285 4.22 4.48 -4.43
N ASN A 286 3.41 3.88 -3.54
CA ASN A 286 2.29 3.01 -3.88
C ASN A 286 2.72 1.92 -4.89
N ALA A 287 3.86 1.30 -4.60
CA ALA A 287 4.45 0.24 -5.41
C ALA A 287 3.80 -1.12 -5.11
N THR A 288 3.84 -2.01 -6.07
CA THR A 288 3.38 -3.40 -5.92
C THR A 288 4.49 -4.37 -6.27
N GLU A 289 4.41 -5.57 -5.72
CA GLU A 289 5.32 -6.67 -6.07
C GLU A 289 5.12 -7.07 -7.53
N PRO A 290 6.14 -6.96 -8.40
CA PRO A 290 6.04 -7.44 -9.77
C PRO A 290 6.14 -8.97 -9.82
N LYS A 291 5.39 -9.59 -10.73
CA LYS A 291 5.57 -11.00 -11.03
C LYS A 291 6.86 -11.20 -11.81
N LEU A 292 7.69 -12.15 -11.38
CA LEU A 292 8.96 -12.45 -12.04
C LEU A 292 8.82 -13.49 -13.16
N ASN A 293 9.60 -13.31 -14.23
CA ASN A 293 9.88 -14.32 -15.24
C ASN A 293 11.34 -14.22 -15.73
N ASN A 294 11.74 -15.17 -16.55
CA ASN A 294 13.05 -15.25 -17.20
C ASN A 294 12.95 -15.40 -18.72
N THR A 295 11.82 -14.97 -19.30
CA THR A 295 11.52 -15.15 -20.74
C THR A 295 11.80 -13.91 -21.58
N GLY A 296 12.23 -12.81 -20.95
CA GLY A 296 12.36 -11.51 -21.57
C GLY A 296 11.05 -10.72 -21.59
N TYR A 297 9.96 -11.26 -21.01
CA TYR A 297 8.67 -10.57 -21.00
C TYR A 297 8.61 -9.46 -19.94
N ILE A 298 8.28 -8.27 -20.37
CA ILE A 298 8.00 -7.11 -19.54
C ILE A 298 6.53 -6.73 -19.76
N ARG A 299 5.78 -6.57 -18.69
CA ARG A 299 4.45 -5.97 -18.67
C ARG A 299 4.35 -5.02 -17.50
N ILE A 300 4.15 -3.76 -17.77
CA ILE A 300 3.95 -2.71 -16.77
C ILE A 300 2.52 -2.22 -16.92
N VAL A 301 1.76 -2.26 -15.83
CA VAL A 301 0.37 -1.81 -15.76
C VAL A 301 0.33 -0.55 -14.91
N GLN A 302 -0.10 0.57 -15.50
CA GLN A 302 -0.21 1.87 -14.83
C GLN A 302 1.09 2.26 -14.08
N GLY A 303 2.23 2.06 -14.77
CA GLY A 303 3.55 2.37 -14.22
C GLY A 303 3.78 3.87 -14.09
N ARG A 304 4.27 4.30 -12.94
CA ARG A 304 4.53 5.70 -12.60
C ARG A 304 6.02 5.89 -12.37
N HIS A 305 6.66 6.81 -13.09
CA HIS A 305 8.09 7.07 -12.91
C HIS A 305 8.37 7.54 -11.48
N PRO A 306 9.23 6.84 -10.71
CA PRO A 306 9.39 7.07 -9.27
C PRO A 306 9.98 8.43 -8.89
N LEU A 307 10.70 9.06 -9.79
CA LEU A 307 11.34 10.38 -9.56
C LEU A 307 10.45 11.57 -9.98
N ILE A 308 9.26 11.30 -10.53
CA ILE A 308 8.28 12.36 -10.87
C ILE A 308 7.26 12.46 -9.73
N PRO A 309 6.90 13.68 -9.28
CA PRO A 309 5.91 13.85 -8.20
C PRO A 309 4.57 13.17 -8.53
N LYS A 310 3.95 12.57 -7.52
CA LYS A 310 2.71 11.77 -7.67
C LYS A 310 1.56 12.55 -8.30
N GLU A 311 1.51 13.86 -8.08
CA GLU A 311 0.45 14.75 -8.55
C GLU A 311 0.57 15.04 -10.07
N THR A 312 1.76 14.92 -10.61
CA THR A 312 2.07 15.26 -12.00
C THR A 312 2.36 14.05 -12.87
N VAL A 313 2.84 12.97 -12.27
CA VAL A 313 3.17 11.73 -13.00
C VAL A 313 1.92 11.17 -13.70
N ARG A 314 2.09 10.82 -14.97
CA ARG A 314 1.06 10.09 -15.73
C ARG A 314 1.44 8.63 -15.83
N PRO A 315 0.52 7.73 -15.48
CA PRO A 315 0.80 6.30 -15.55
C PRO A 315 0.87 5.83 -17.00
N ILE A 316 1.75 4.86 -17.25
CA ILE A 316 1.92 4.23 -18.57
C ILE A 316 1.61 2.75 -18.51
N ASP A 317 1.07 2.23 -19.59
CA ASP A 317 0.89 0.80 -19.83
C ASP A 317 1.85 0.39 -20.97
N ILE A 318 2.74 -0.58 -20.70
CA ILE A 318 3.71 -1.06 -21.70
C ILE A 318 3.92 -2.57 -21.55
N TRP A 319 4.05 -3.27 -22.69
CA TRP A 319 4.41 -4.68 -22.74
C TRP A 319 5.28 -4.98 -23.93
N LEU A 320 6.22 -5.90 -23.78
CA LEU A 320 7.10 -6.43 -24.86
C LEU A 320 7.75 -7.74 -24.39
N GLY A 321 8.40 -8.44 -25.31
CA GLY A 321 9.15 -9.66 -25.00
C GLY A 321 8.40 -10.97 -25.21
N ARG A 322 7.12 -10.93 -25.63
CA ARG A 322 6.29 -12.11 -25.92
C ARG A 322 5.91 -12.17 -27.39
N ASP A 323 5.03 -11.31 -27.83
CA ASP A 323 4.54 -11.27 -29.22
C ASP A 323 5.55 -10.54 -30.13
N PHE A 324 6.26 -9.61 -29.58
CA PHE A 324 7.37 -8.86 -30.18
C PHE A 324 8.45 -8.59 -29.15
N ARG A 325 9.71 -8.49 -29.56
CA ARG A 325 10.85 -8.23 -28.67
C ARG A 325 11.46 -6.84 -28.87
N THR A 326 11.16 -6.19 -29.96
CA THR A 326 11.59 -4.83 -30.25
C THR A 326 10.39 -3.91 -30.30
N LEU A 327 10.40 -2.85 -29.47
CA LEU A 327 9.38 -1.80 -29.45
C LEU A 327 9.97 -0.47 -29.89
N ILE A 328 9.39 0.15 -30.92
CA ILE A 328 9.82 1.44 -31.46
C ILE A 328 8.80 2.51 -31.06
N ILE A 329 9.19 3.41 -30.17
CA ILE A 329 8.34 4.48 -29.66
C ILE A 329 8.54 5.73 -30.52
N THR A 330 7.47 6.25 -31.09
CA THR A 330 7.45 7.42 -31.95
C THR A 330 6.61 8.55 -31.35
N GLY A 331 6.76 9.76 -31.85
CA GLY A 331 6.05 10.93 -31.35
C GLY A 331 6.96 12.14 -31.09
N PRO A 332 6.42 13.28 -30.65
CA PRO A 332 7.23 14.49 -30.37
C PRO A 332 8.17 14.26 -29.17
N ASN A 333 9.30 14.96 -29.12
CA ASN A 333 10.29 14.85 -28.03
C ASN A 333 9.67 15.21 -26.67
N THR A 334 8.79 16.18 -26.63
CA THR A 334 8.04 16.59 -25.43
C THR A 334 7.01 15.55 -24.97
N GLY A 335 6.75 14.48 -25.75
CA GLY A 335 5.70 13.48 -25.48
C GLY A 335 6.02 12.50 -24.34
N GLY A 336 7.25 12.49 -23.83
CA GLY A 336 7.66 11.58 -22.74
C GLY A 336 8.32 10.28 -23.21
N LYS A 337 8.82 10.21 -24.44
CA LYS A 337 9.53 9.02 -24.98
C LYS A 337 10.70 8.59 -24.09
N THR A 338 11.61 9.51 -23.78
CA THR A 338 12.78 9.29 -22.90
C THR A 338 12.36 8.88 -21.49
N VAL A 339 11.30 9.49 -20.95
CA VAL A 339 10.76 9.11 -19.63
C VAL A 339 10.22 7.69 -19.64
N THR A 340 9.56 7.27 -20.71
CA THR A 340 9.06 5.89 -20.87
C THR A 340 10.22 4.89 -20.92
N LEU A 341 11.27 5.16 -21.69
CA LEU A 341 12.51 4.36 -21.74
C LEU A 341 13.13 4.23 -20.34
N LYS A 342 13.35 5.37 -19.67
CA LYS A 342 13.89 5.39 -18.29
C LYS A 342 13.00 4.61 -17.31
N THR A 343 11.67 4.72 -17.43
CA THR A 343 10.75 3.98 -16.56
C THR A 343 10.91 2.48 -16.71
N VAL A 344 10.99 1.97 -17.95
CA VAL A 344 11.19 0.53 -18.20
C VAL A 344 12.52 0.05 -17.62
N GLY A 345 13.62 0.75 -17.92
CA GLY A 345 14.94 0.39 -17.42
C GLY A 345 15.02 0.45 -15.89
N LEU A 346 14.49 1.52 -15.31
CA LEU A 346 14.52 1.72 -13.86
C LEU A 346 13.68 0.66 -13.12
N PHE A 347 12.52 0.26 -13.67
CA PHE A 347 11.70 -0.79 -13.07
C PHE A 347 12.37 -2.15 -13.10
N VAL A 348 13.12 -2.47 -14.16
CA VAL A 348 13.95 -3.68 -14.24
C VAL A 348 15.04 -3.63 -13.16
N LEU A 349 15.77 -2.51 -13.03
CA LEU A 349 16.82 -2.36 -12.02
C LEU A 349 16.26 -2.42 -10.59
N MET A 350 15.13 -1.75 -10.31
CA MET A 350 14.45 -1.81 -9.02
C MET A 350 14.03 -3.23 -8.67
N THR A 351 13.39 -3.92 -9.61
CA THR A 351 12.97 -5.32 -9.43
C THR A 351 14.18 -6.22 -9.16
N GLN A 352 15.25 -6.10 -9.95
CA GLN A 352 16.46 -6.89 -9.77
C GLN A 352 17.22 -6.55 -8.48
N SER A 353 16.92 -5.42 -7.85
CA SER A 353 17.41 -5.07 -6.52
C SER A 353 16.48 -5.50 -5.38
N GLY A 354 15.42 -6.25 -5.67
CA GLY A 354 14.44 -6.70 -4.68
C GLY A 354 13.53 -5.58 -4.19
N MET A 355 13.33 -4.52 -4.96
CA MET A 355 12.37 -3.44 -4.68
C MET A 355 11.07 -3.67 -5.46
N PHE A 356 9.96 -3.29 -4.87
CA PHE A 356 8.68 -3.19 -5.57
C PHE A 356 8.68 -2.00 -6.52
N ILE A 357 7.86 -2.07 -7.56
CA ILE A 357 7.76 -1.03 -8.58
C ILE A 357 6.46 -0.22 -8.43
N PRO A 358 6.49 1.10 -8.66
CA PRO A 358 5.29 1.94 -8.62
C PRO A 358 4.39 1.71 -9.83
N ALA A 359 3.79 0.53 -9.88
CA ALA A 359 2.89 0.04 -10.91
C ALA A 359 1.72 -0.73 -10.27
N ASP A 360 0.65 -0.97 -11.02
CA ASP A 360 -0.51 -1.69 -10.53
C ASP A 360 -0.29 -3.22 -10.56
N ILE A 361 -1.12 -3.93 -9.79
CA ILE A 361 -1.15 -5.40 -9.73
C ILE A 361 -1.33 -5.98 -11.13
N GLY A 362 -0.55 -7.02 -11.45
CA GLY A 362 -0.52 -7.65 -12.77
C GLY A 362 0.65 -7.20 -13.63
N SER A 363 1.52 -6.35 -13.10
CA SER A 363 2.82 -6.05 -13.69
C SER A 363 3.75 -7.26 -13.58
N GLU A 364 4.50 -7.52 -14.64
CA GLU A 364 5.42 -8.65 -14.76
C GLU A 364 6.76 -8.17 -15.34
N ILE A 365 7.87 -8.53 -14.70
CA ILE A 365 9.21 -8.09 -15.09
C ILE A 365 10.09 -9.32 -15.28
N SER A 366 10.84 -9.35 -16.38
CA SER A 366 11.88 -10.34 -16.59
C SER A 366 13.16 -9.95 -15.89
N VAL A 367 13.90 -10.96 -15.44
CA VAL A 367 15.29 -10.78 -14.98
C VAL A 367 16.21 -10.83 -16.18
N PHE A 368 17.09 -9.83 -16.32
CA PHE A 368 18.07 -9.71 -17.39
C PHE A 368 19.48 -9.83 -16.82
N ASP A 369 20.35 -10.50 -17.56
CA ASP A 369 21.78 -10.61 -17.20
C ASP A 369 22.46 -9.26 -17.36
N SER A 370 22.05 -8.49 -18.37
CA SER A 370 22.58 -7.17 -18.66
C SER A 370 21.51 -6.20 -19.12
N VAL A 371 21.66 -4.94 -18.70
CA VAL A 371 20.85 -3.80 -19.18
C VAL A 371 21.81 -2.82 -19.82
N TYR A 372 21.51 -2.41 -21.04
CA TYR A 372 22.26 -1.41 -21.79
C TYR A 372 21.37 -0.20 -22.07
N ALA A 373 21.94 0.99 -21.99
CA ALA A 373 21.22 2.23 -22.26
C ALA A 373 22.10 3.19 -23.07
N ASP A 374 21.55 3.66 -24.18
CA ASP A 374 22.03 4.81 -24.90
C ASP A 374 20.98 5.90 -24.81
N ILE A 375 21.00 6.65 -23.72
CA ILE A 375 20.07 7.74 -23.36
C ILE A 375 20.96 8.90 -22.91
N GLY A 376 20.92 10.02 -23.60
CA GLY A 376 21.77 11.16 -23.24
C GLY A 376 21.13 12.48 -23.59
N ASP A 377 21.38 13.53 -22.75
CA ASP A 377 21.05 14.90 -23.05
C ASP A 377 22.06 15.51 -24.01
N GLU A 378 21.59 16.04 -25.14
CA GLU A 378 22.38 16.77 -26.13
C GLU A 378 22.98 18.08 -25.58
N GLN A 379 22.76 18.42 -24.30
CA GLN A 379 23.03 19.77 -23.76
C GLN A 379 24.30 19.94 -22.94
N SER A 380 25.17 18.95 -22.83
CA SER A 380 26.45 19.17 -22.16
C SER A 380 27.48 19.79 -23.09
N ILE A 381 27.67 21.08 -22.94
CA ILE A 381 28.62 21.94 -23.70
C ILE A 381 30.10 21.48 -23.59
N GLU A 382 30.40 20.56 -22.68
CA GLU A 382 31.79 20.15 -22.37
C GLU A 382 32.33 19.00 -23.23
N GLN A 383 31.53 18.34 -24.07
CA GLN A 383 31.99 17.26 -24.95
C GLN A 383 31.90 17.65 -26.41
N SER A 384 33.01 18.13 -26.93
CA SER A 384 33.20 18.61 -28.32
C SER A 384 33.30 17.50 -29.38
N LEU A 385 33.03 16.26 -29.10
CA LEU A 385 32.77 15.24 -30.10
C LEU A 385 31.31 15.31 -30.53
N SER A 386 31.01 15.27 -31.82
CA SER A 386 29.64 15.36 -32.31
C SER A 386 28.78 14.34 -31.55
N THR A 387 27.59 14.73 -31.09
CA THR A 387 26.60 13.90 -30.37
C THR A 387 26.43 12.54 -31.06
N PHE A 388 26.39 12.52 -32.40
CA PHE A 388 26.31 11.30 -33.20
C PHE A 388 27.47 10.32 -32.91
N SER A 389 28.75 10.81 -32.87
CA SER A 389 29.91 9.94 -32.66
C SER A 389 29.91 9.29 -31.28
N SER A 390 29.45 10.01 -30.25
CA SER A 390 29.36 9.44 -28.89
C SER A 390 28.27 8.37 -28.78
N HIS A 391 27.10 8.60 -29.37
CA HIS A 391 26.03 7.59 -29.45
C HIS A 391 26.50 6.36 -30.23
N MET A 392 27.11 6.53 -31.38
CA MET A 392 27.63 5.40 -32.20
C MET A 392 28.70 4.60 -31.44
N THR A 393 29.60 5.26 -30.72
CA THR A 393 30.60 4.54 -29.91
C THR A 393 29.94 3.68 -28.83
N ASN A 394 28.93 4.20 -28.16
CA ASN A 394 28.16 3.46 -27.15
C ASN A 394 27.38 2.30 -27.77
N ILE A 395 26.67 2.55 -28.89
CA ILE A 395 25.93 1.51 -29.63
C ILE A 395 26.85 0.40 -30.14
N VAL A 396 28.04 0.73 -30.65
CA VAL A 396 29.05 -0.28 -31.02
C VAL A 396 29.47 -1.15 -29.84
N GLY A 397 29.62 -0.55 -28.65
CA GLY A 397 29.87 -1.32 -27.41
C GLY A 397 28.69 -2.25 -27.09
N ILE A 398 27.48 -1.75 -27.14
CA ILE A 398 26.23 -2.51 -26.89
C ILE A 398 26.14 -3.69 -27.89
N LEU A 399 26.32 -3.43 -29.18
CA LEU A 399 26.25 -4.47 -30.21
C LEU A 399 27.31 -5.56 -30.07
N LYS A 400 28.43 -5.32 -29.40
CA LYS A 400 29.45 -6.39 -29.14
C LYS A 400 29.03 -7.34 -28.02
N GLU A 401 28.25 -6.85 -27.04
CA GLU A 401 28.01 -7.56 -25.78
C GLU A 401 26.56 -8.03 -25.66
N ALA A 402 25.59 -7.35 -26.30
CA ALA A 402 24.18 -7.64 -26.16
C ALA A 402 23.80 -8.99 -26.79
N ASP A 403 22.95 -9.73 -26.06
CA ASP A 403 22.43 -11.04 -26.43
C ASP A 403 20.96 -11.19 -26.07
N GLY A 404 20.40 -12.39 -26.21
CA GLY A 404 18.98 -12.70 -25.94
C GLY A 404 18.56 -12.55 -24.47
N SER A 405 19.51 -12.46 -23.53
CA SER A 405 19.28 -12.23 -22.09
C SER A 405 19.42 -10.75 -21.72
N SER A 406 19.61 -9.87 -22.69
CA SER A 406 19.88 -8.44 -22.51
C SER A 406 18.64 -7.58 -22.75
N LEU A 407 18.50 -6.49 -21.96
CA LEU A 407 17.60 -5.37 -22.25
C LEU A 407 18.39 -4.22 -22.85
N VAL A 408 17.98 -3.72 -24.01
CA VAL A 408 18.63 -2.60 -24.72
C VAL A 408 17.66 -1.44 -24.83
N LEU A 409 18.08 -0.26 -24.38
CA LEU A 409 17.31 0.98 -24.37
C LEU A 409 18.03 2.03 -25.22
N LEU A 410 17.43 2.44 -26.34
CA LEU A 410 18.04 3.39 -27.29
C LEU A 410 17.15 4.63 -27.44
N ASP A 411 17.66 5.81 -27.10
CA ASP A 411 16.93 7.05 -27.28
C ASP A 411 17.40 7.78 -28.53
N GLU A 412 16.46 8.35 -29.29
CA GLU A 412 16.68 9.10 -30.51
C GLU A 412 17.63 8.40 -31.52
N LEU A 413 17.40 7.10 -31.74
CA LEU A 413 18.26 6.25 -32.57
C LEU A 413 18.43 6.83 -33.99
N GLY A 414 19.67 7.05 -34.39
CA GLY A 414 20.08 7.62 -35.70
C GLY A 414 20.09 9.15 -35.76
N ALA A 415 19.76 9.85 -34.69
CA ALA A 415 19.80 11.33 -34.65
C ALA A 415 21.23 11.89 -34.77
N GLY A 416 21.36 13.14 -35.20
CA GLY A 416 22.63 13.87 -35.23
C GLY A 416 23.45 13.70 -36.51
N THR A 417 22.90 13.06 -37.58
CA THR A 417 23.51 12.93 -38.90
C THR A 417 22.49 13.24 -40.01
N ASP A 418 22.85 13.01 -41.29
CA ASP A 418 21.91 13.09 -42.40
C ASP A 418 20.69 12.17 -42.13
N PRO A 419 19.45 12.68 -42.28
CA PRO A 419 18.26 11.91 -41.93
C PRO A 419 18.13 10.57 -42.67
N VAL A 420 18.57 10.50 -43.94
CA VAL A 420 18.46 9.28 -44.75
C VAL A 420 19.49 8.24 -44.26
N GLU A 421 20.71 8.68 -43.99
CA GLU A 421 21.76 7.81 -43.44
C GLU A 421 21.43 7.39 -42.01
N GLY A 422 20.94 8.31 -41.20
CA GLY A 422 20.52 8.04 -39.83
C GLY A 422 19.40 7.01 -39.76
N ALA A 423 18.38 7.14 -40.58
CA ALA A 423 17.30 6.16 -40.67
C ALA A 423 17.79 4.78 -41.13
N ALA A 424 18.67 4.70 -42.12
CA ALA A 424 19.24 3.46 -42.63
C ALA A 424 20.09 2.75 -41.58
N LEU A 425 20.90 3.50 -40.82
CA LEU A 425 21.68 2.96 -39.70
C LEU A 425 20.77 2.48 -38.58
N ALA A 426 19.74 3.24 -38.22
CA ALA A 426 18.79 2.86 -37.20
C ALA A 426 18.10 1.53 -37.51
N MET A 427 17.61 1.36 -38.75
CA MET A 427 17.00 0.10 -39.21
C MET A 427 17.99 -1.07 -39.11
N SER A 428 19.22 -0.90 -39.59
CA SER A 428 20.24 -1.97 -39.53
C SER A 428 20.62 -2.34 -38.10
N ILE A 429 20.72 -1.37 -37.17
CA ILE A 429 20.99 -1.62 -35.75
C ILE A 429 19.85 -2.41 -35.11
N LEU A 430 18.61 -2.01 -35.38
CA LEU A 430 17.42 -2.71 -34.84
C LEU A 430 17.29 -4.12 -35.40
N GLU A 431 17.58 -4.34 -36.66
CA GLU A 431 17.60 -5.67 -37.29
C GLU A 431 18.68 -6.56 -36.67
N GLU A 432 19.89 -6.05 -36.43
CA GLU A 432 20.97 -6.78 -35.77
C GLU A 432 20.62 -7.18 -34.34
N LEU A 433 20.06 -6.23 -33.53
CA LEU A 433 19.59 -6.52 -32.16
C LEU A 433 18.44 -7.53 -32.18
N HIS A 434 17.50 -7.41 -33.12
CA HIS A 434 16.41 -8.35 -33.28
C HIS A 434 16.92 -9.75 -33.65
N SER A 435 17.89 -9.87 -34.57
CA SER A 435 18.49 -11.15 -34.95
C SER A 435 19.15 -11.87 -33.78
N ARG A 436 19.68 -11.13 -32.80
CA ARG A 436 20.27 -11.66 -31.56
C ARG A 436 19.21 -11.96 -30.50
N ASN A 437 17.94 -11.75 -30.82
CA ASN A 437 16.81 -11.99 -29.91
C ASN A 437 16.85 -11.14 -28.63
N THR A 438 17.45 -9.94 -28.67
CA THR A 438 17.48 -8.99 -27.54
C THR A 438 16.10 -8.41 -27.28
N VAL A 439 15.83 -8.02 -26.03
CA VAL A 439 14.65 -7.20 -25.72
C VAL A 439 15.03 -5.74 -25.87
N THR A 440 14.44 -5.05 -26.86
CA THR A 440 14.87 -3.71 -27.26
C THR A 440 13.72 -2.73 -27.20
N VAL A 441 13.94 -1.56 -26.56
CA VAL A 441 13.05 -0.40 -26.66
C VAL A 441 13.84 0.75 -27.25
N ALA A 442 13.38 1.24 -28.40
CA ALA A 442 14.02 2.35 -29.09
C ALA A 442 13.06 3.51 -29.31
N THR A 443 13.55 4.73 -29.29
CA THR A 443 12.78 5.88 -29.71
C THR A 443 13.35 6.47 -31.00
N THR A 444 12.49 7.00 -31.83
CA THR A 444 12.90 7.66 -33.09
C THR A 444 11.82 8.65 -33.56
N HIS A 445 12.22 9.53 -34.46
CA HIS A 445 11.31 10.43 -35.17
C HIS A 445 11.26 10.17 -36.68
N TYR A 446 12.03 9.18 -37.20
CA TYR A 446 12.09 8.85 -38.61
C TYR A 446 10.89 8.06 -39.12
N SER A 447 10.29 8.50 -40.23
CA SER A 447 9.13 7.83 -40.85
C SER A 447 9.50 6.47 -41.45
N GLU A 448 10.72 6.33 -41.97
CA GLU A 448 11.26 5.11 -42.55
C GLU A 448 11.35 3.98 -41.50
N VAL A 449 11.75 4.31 -40.26
CA VAL A 449 11.81 3.35 -39.16
C VAL A 449 10.41 2.94 -38.70
N LYS A 450 9.41 3.83 -38.76
CA LYS A 450 8.01 3.45 -38.53
C LYS A 450 7.51 2.45 -39.56
N ALA A 451 7.81 2.68 -40.84
CA ALA A 451 7.44 1.79 -41.94
C ALA A 451 8.16 0.43 -41.82
N PHE A 452 9.43 0.42 -41.44
CA PHE A 452 10.22 -0.77 -41.17
C PHE A 452 9.56 -1.66 -40.12
N ALA A 453 9.12 -1.13 -38.99
CA ALA A 453 8.45 -1.90 -37.94
C ALA A 453 7.11 -2.51 -38.39
N LEU A 454 6.38 -1.90 -39.33
CA LEU A 454 5.14 -2.47 -39.85
C LEU A 454 5.37 -3.66 -40.79
N THR A 455 6.57 -3.84 -41.32
CA THR A 455 6.92 -4.89 -42.30
C THR A 455 7.77 -6.02 -41.72
N HIS A 456 8.20 -5.93 -40.46
CA HIS A 456 9.09 -6.90 -39.84
C HIS A 456 8.43 -7.55 -38.63
N ASP A 457 8.21 -8.86 -38.68
CA ASP A 457 7.65 -9.64 -37.59
C ASP A 457 8.54 -9.55 -36.32
N GLY A 458 7.92 -9.40 -35.16
CA GLY A 458 8.64 -9.30 -33.88
C GLY A 458 9.19 -7.91 -33.54
N ILE A 459 8.94 -6.92 -34.42
CA ILE A 459 9.20 -5.49 -34.19
C ILE A 459 7.85 -4.76 -34.19
N GLU A 460 7.55 -4.00 -33.17
CA GLU A 460 6.25 -3.35 -33.00
C GLU A 460 6.42 -1.82 -32.87
N ASN A 461 5.48 -1.08 -33.41
CA ASN A 461 5.40 0.37 -33.24
C ASN A 461 4.63 0.74 -31.96
N ALA A 462 5.03 1.85 -31.37
CA ALA A 462 4.25 2.53 -30.36
C ALA A 462 4.26 4.05 -30.58
N SER A 463 3.22 4.72 -30.13
CA SER A 463 3.12 6.17 -30.21
C SER A 463 2.79 6.80 -28.87
N MET A 464 3.42 7.96 -28.61
CA MET A 464 3.05 8.83 -27.51
C MET A 464 1.90 9.72 -27.96
N GLU A 465 0.82 9.73 -27.18
CA GLU A 465 -0.34 10.60 -27.46
C GLU A 465 0.00 12.05 -27.19
N PHE A 466 -0.42 12.91 -28.11
CA PHE A 466 -0.31 14.36 -28.00
C PHE A 466 -1.68 15.01 -28.21
N ASP A 467 -2.13 15.78 -27.22
CA ASP A 467 -3.37 16.57 -27.32
C ASP A 467 -3.09 17.82 -28.15
N VAL A 468 -3.51 17.80 -29.42
CA VAL A 468 -3.33 18.89 -30.34
C VAL A 468 -4.22 20.10 -29.96
N ASP A 469 -5.35 19.86 -29.29
CA ASP A 469 -6.26 20.92 -28.87
C ASP A 469 -5.70 21.75 -27.72
N ARG A 470 -5.02 21.10 -26.80
CA ARG A 470 -4.38 21.74 -25.63
C ARG A 470 -2.91 22.06 -25.84
N LEU A 471 -2.31 21.63 -26.96
CA LEU A 471 -0.87 21.70 -27.23
C LEU A 471 -0.01 21.10 -26.10
N CYS A 472 -0.45 20.03 -25.53
CA CYS A 472 0.27 19.37 -24.45
C CYS A 472 0.32 17.83 -24.61
N PRO A 473 1.38 17.17 -24.15
CA PRO A 473 1.43 15.71 -24.14
C PRO A 473 0.45 15.16 -23.10
N THR A 474 -0.23 14.07 -23.46
CA THR A 474 -1.06 13.30 -22.49
C THR A 474 -0.23 12.24 -21.78
N TYR A 475 0.96 11.93 -22.29
CA TYR A 475 1.89 10.88 -21.82
C TYR A 475 1.32 9.46 -21.92
N ARG A 476 0.24 9.24 -22.65
CA ARG A 476 -0.28 7.89 -22.93
C ARG A 476 0.52 7.22 -24.05
N LEU A 477 0.82 5.95 -23.88
CA LEU A 477 1.51 5.13 -24.88
C LEU A 477 0.50 4.21 -25.56
N PHE A 478 0.44 4.23 -26.88
CA PHE A 478 -0.34 3.31 -27.71
C PHE A 478 0.61 2.37 -28.44
N ILE A 479 0.51 1.07 -28.14
CA ILE A 479 1.30 0.02 -28.79
C ILE A 479 0.50 -0.55 -29.95
N GLY A 480 1.16 -0.86 -31.08
CA GLY A 480 0.57 -1.38 -32.30
C GLY A 480 0.30 -0.31 -33.37
N ILE A 481 0.53 0.97 -33.07
CA ILE A 481 0.30 2.07 -34.01
C ILE A 481 1.45 3.07 -33.95
N PRO A 482 2.03 3.42 -35.12
CA PRO A 482 3.02 4.49 -35.20
C PRO A 482 2.41 5.87 -34.92
N GLY A 483 3.20 6.79 -34.36
CA GLY A 483 2.76 8.16 -34.08
C GLY A 483 2.62 9.00 -35.35
N LYS A 484 1.54 9.77 -35.41
CA LYS A 484 1.35 10.80 -36.43
C LYS A 484 2.31 11.98 -36.20
N SER A 485 2.78 12.60 -37.29
CA SER A 485 3.49 13.84 -37.22
C SER A 485 2.48 15.02 -37.08
N ASN A 486 2.56 15.75 -35.97
CA ASN A 486 1.62 16.86 -35.69
C ASN A 486 2.24 18.25 -35.98
N ALA A 487 3.38 18.30 -36.67
CA ALA A 487 4.12 19.57 -36.85
C ALA A 487 3.28 20.67 -37.46
N PHE A 488 2.52 20.39 -38.50
CA PHE A 488 1.67 21.42 -39.19
C PHE A 488 0.52 21.88 -38.28
N GLU A 489 -0.11 20.99 -37.57
CA GLU A 489 -1.22 21.32 -36.66
C GLU A 489 -0.75 22.15 -35.47
N ILE A 490 0.40 21.79 -34.92
CA ILE A 490 1.06 22.54 -33.86
C ILE A 490 1.45 23.92 -34.36
N SER A 491 2.07 24.03 -35.55
CA SER A 491 2.48 25.30 -36.15
C SER A 491 1.30 26.22 -36.43
N LYS A 492 0.19 25.66 -36.94
CA LYS A 492 -1.06 26.42 -37.17
C LYS A 492 -1.60 27.00 -35.86
N ARG A 493 -1.63 26.22 -34.79
CA ARG A 493 -2.08 26.65 -33.47
C ARG A 493 -1.16 27.67 -32.81
N LEU A 494 0.14 27.59 -33.07
CA LEU A 494 1.12 28.60 -32.66
C LEU A 494 1.05 29.90 -33.45
N GLY A 495 0.19 29.97 -34.46
CA GLY A 495 -0.07 31.19 -35.23
C GLY A 495 0.70 31.32 -36.54
N LEU A 496 1.30 30.23 -37.04
CA LEU A 496 1.89 30.23 -38.37
C LEU A 496 0.79 30.37 -39.42
N ASP A 497 1.00 31.29 -40.39
CA ASP A 497 0.05 31.58 -41.45
C ASP A 497 -0.29 30.31 -42.25
N GLU A 498 -1.58 30.11 -42.53
CA GLU A 498 -2.08 28.94 -43.23
C GLU A 498 -1.51 28.80 -44.64
N GLY A 499 -1.25 29.95 -45.35
CA GLY A 499 -0.60 29.94 -46.65
C GLY A 499 0.87 29.47 -46.60
N VAL A 500 1.55 29.61 -45.47
CA VAL A 500 2.90 29.02 -45.27
C VAL A 500 2.79 27.51 -45.08
N ILE A 501 1.82 27.07 -44.31
CA ILE A 501 1.58 25.63 -44.03
C ILE A 501 1.17 24.92 -45.34
N ASP A 502 0.28 25.50 -46.14
CA ASP A 502 -0.14 24.91 -47.41
C ASP A 502 1.02 24.81 -48.41
N ARG A 503 1.87 25.84 -48.50
CA ARG A 503 3.10 25.74 -49.30
C ARG A 503 4.05 24.65 -48.77
N ALA A 504 4.22 24.54 -47.47
CA ALA A 504 5.04 23.49 -46.89
C ALA A 504 4.51 22.07 -47.22
N ARG A 505 3.19 21.87 -47.21
CA ARG A 505 2.57 20.61 -47.64
C ARG A 505 2.88 20.26 -49.10
N THR A 506 3.04 21.24 -49.99
CA THR A 506 3.39 20.98 -51.42
C THR A 506 4.82 20.46 -51.62
N TYR A 507 5.70 20.63 -50.61
CA TYR A 507 7.06 20.10 -50.65
C TYR A 507 7.15 18.66 -50.16
N LEU A 508 6.10 18.11 -49.52
CA LEU A 508 6.07 16.69 -49.11
C LEU A 508 5.84 15.79 -50.35
N LYS A 509 6.47 14.63 -50.36
CA LYS A 509 6.22 13.61 -51.33
C LYS A 509 4.82 13.02 -51.17
N GLY A 510 4.09 12.73 -52.27
CA GLY A 510 2.73 12.21 -52.20
C GLY A 510 2.56 10.89 -51.45
N GLU A 511 3.58 10.04 -51.43
CA GLU A 511 3.62 8.77 -50.72
C GLU A 511 3.63 8.96 -49.19
N ASP A 512 4.37 9.98 -48.70
CA ASP A 512 4.44 10.30 -47.25
C ASP A 512 3.11 10.81 -46.71
N VAL A 513 2.37 11.63 -47.52
CA VAL A 513 1.06 12.17 -47.17
C VAL A 513 0.03 11.02 -47.03
N HIS A 514 0.03 10.09 -47.98
CA HIS A 514 -0.92 8.99 -47.98
C HIS A 514 -0.67 8.02 -46.81
N PHE A 515 0.59 7.78 -46.45
CA PHE A 515 0.98 6.99 -45.33
C PHE A 515 0.54 7.62 -43.99
N GLU A 516 0.73 8.92 -43.83
CA GLU A 516 0.28 9.66 -42.61
C GLU A 516 -1.24 9.69 -42.45
N ASP A 517 -2.01 9.74 -43.57
CA ASP A 517 -3.48 9.68 -43.56
C ASP A 517 -4.00 8.32 -43.11
N ILE A 518 -3.36 7.22 -43.53
CA ILE A 518 -3.69 5.86 -43.10
C ILE A 518 -3.40 5.70 -41.61
N ILE A 519 -2.23 6.18 -41.14
CA ILE A 519 -1.88 6.16 -39.73
C ILE A 519 -2.91 6.93 -38.89
N SER A 520 -3.31 8.12 -39.34
CA SER A 520 -4.29 8.99 -38.68
C SER A 520 -5.64 8.28 -38.48
N SER A 521 -6.12 7.59 -39.52
CA SER A 521 -7.40 6.86 -39.45
C SER A 521 -7.30 5.64 -38.54
N ALA A 522 -6.18 4.91 -38.58
CA ALA A 522 -5.92 3.77 -37.70
C ALA A 522 -5.82 4.21 -36.24
N GLN A 523 -5.11 5.31 -35.96
CA GLN A 523 -4.95 5.87 -34.62
C GLN A 523 -6.29 6.27 -34.00
N SER A 524 -7.16 6.94 -34.75
CA SER A 524 -8.48 7.34 -34.27
C SER A 524 -9.39 6.14 -33.92
N ARG A 525 -9.37 5.09 -34.74
CA ARG A 525 -10.12 3.87 -34.45
C ARG A 525 -9.61 3.13 -33.22
N TYR A 526 -8.30 3.10 -33.07
CA TYR A 526 -7.68 2.45 -31.91
C TYR A 526 -7.93 3.22 -30.61
N GLN A 527 -7.89 4.56 -30.66
CA GLN A 527 -8.24 5.39 -29.50
C GLN A 527 -9.63 5.09 -28.98
N LEU A 528 -10.62 5.00 -29.86
CA LEU A 528 -11.99 4.63 -29.50
C LEU A 528 -12.05 3.23 -28.87
N ALA A 529 -11.34 2.25 -29.44
CA ALA A 529 -11.30 0.88 -28.94
C ALA A 529 -10.61 0.79 -27.57
N GLU A 530 -9.53 1.56 -27.36
CA GLU A 530 -8.83 1.60 -26.05
C GLU A 530 -9.64 2.35 -24.98
N GLU A 531 -10.38 3.39 -25.32
CA GLU A 531 -11.29 4.04 -24.39
C GLU A 531 -12.39 3.09 -23.92
N GLU A 532 -12.99 2.33 -24.82
CA GLU A 532 -13.97 1.29 -24.48
C GLU A 532 -13.35 0.18 -23.61
N ARG A 533 -12.14 -0.24 -23.94
CA ARG A 533 -11.39 -1.24 -23.16
C ARG A 533 -11.00 -0.73 -21.79
N ALA A 534 -10.59 0.53 -21.67
CA ALA A 534 -10.29 1.18 -20.40
C ALA A 534 -11.53 1.28 -19.50
N MET A 535 -12.68 1.67 -20.07
CA MET A 535 -13.96 1.69 -19.35
C MET A 535 -14.38 0.29 -18.88
N ALA A 536 -14.25 -0.72 -19.74
CA ALA A 536 -14.54 -2.12 -19.39
C ALA A 536 -13.60 -2.63 -18.28
N SER A 537 -12.31 -2.27 -18.34
CA SER A 537 -11.31 -2.62 -17.34
C SER A 537 -11.56 -1.93 -15.99
N ALA A 538 -11.94 -0.65 -16.00
CA ALA A 538 -12.34 0.07 -14.81
C ALA A 538 -13.57 -0.55 -14.15
N ALA A 539 -14.61 -0.83 -14.93
CA ALA A 539 -15.82 -1.49 -14.46
C ALA A 539 -15.54 -2.89 -13.86
N ARG A 540 -14.57 -3.62 -14.45
CA ARG A 540 -14.16 -4.93 -13.92
C ARG A 540 -13.43 -4.81 -12.59
N ARG A 541 -12.55 -3.81 -12.43
CA ARG A 541 -11.87 -3.51 -11.15
C ARG A 541 -12.85 -3.14 -10.04
N ASP A 542 -13.83 -2.31 -10.37
CA ASP A 542 -14.89 -1.93 -9.41
C ASP A 542 -15.75 -3.13 -9.01
N LEU A 543 -16.04 -4.02 -9.96
CA LEU A 543 -16.73 -5.29 -9.71
C LEU A 543 -15.94 -6.23 -8.78
N ASP A 544 -14.63 -6.36 -9.01
CA ASP A 544 -13.77 -7.20 -8.18
C ASP A 544 -13.61 -6.62 -6.76
N LYS A 545 -13.51 -5.30 -6.64
CA LYS A 545 -13.50 -4.62 -5.36
C LYS A 545 -14.81 -4.83 -4.60
N LEU A 546 -15.94 -4.65 -5.26
CA LEU A 546 -17.26 -4.87 -4.67
C LEU A 546 -17.46 -6.34 -4.25
N ARG A 547 -16.93 -7.28 -5.03
CA ARG A 547 -16.93 -8.71 -4.67
C ARG A 547 -16.13 -8.98 -3.40
N GLN A 548 -14.92 -8.40 -3.28
CA GLN A 548 -14.09 -8.56 -2.09
C GLN A 548 -14.76 -7.96 -0.85
N GLU A 549 -15.35 -6.78 -0.97
CA GLU A 549 -16.10 -6.14 0.10
C GLU A 549 -17.31 -7.00 0.54
N THR A 550 -18.05 -7.53 -0.43
CA THR A 550 -19.22 -8.40 -0.17
C THR A 550 -18.80 -9.73 0.49
N GLU A 551 -17.69 -10.32 0.07
CA GLU A 551 -17.16 -11.54 0.72
C GLU A 551 -16.65 -11.27 2.14
N ALA A 552 -15.99 -10.14 2.37
CA ALA A 552 -15.56 -9.73 3.71
C ALA A 552 -16.75 -9.51 4.65
N GLU A 553 -17.78 -8.83 4.18
CA GLU A 553 -19.02 -8.60 4.93
C GLU A 553 -19.78 -9.92 5.23
N ARG A 554 -19.82 -10.82 4.26
CA ARG A 554 -20.40 -12.16 4.44
C ARG A 554 -19.65 -12.96 5.50
N ARG A 555 -18.31 -12.97 5.46
CA ARG A 555 -17.49 -13.66 6.49
C ARG A 555 -17.74 -13.09 7.88
N LYS A 556 -17.89 -11.76 7.97
CA LYS A 556 -18.19 -11.08 9.24
C LYS A 556 -19.57 -11.48 9.79
N LEU A 557 -20.58 -11.52 8.92
CA LEU A 557 -21.93 -11.98 9.26
C LEU A 557 -21.96 -13.47 9.68
N GLU A 558 -21.20 -14.33 8.99
CA GLU A 558 -21.07 -15.74 9.36
C GLU A 558 -20.39 -15.92 10.72
N ALA A 559 -19.34 -15.15 11.01
CA ALA A 559 -18.66 -15.16 12.30
C ALA A 559 -19.56 -14.67 13.43
N ASP A 560 -20.30 -13.61 13.21
CA ASP A 560 -21.26 -13.09 14.19
C ASP A 560 -22.40 -14.06 14.43
N ARG A 561 -22.91 -14.70 13.38
CA ARG A 561 -23.92 -15.77 13.50
C ARG A 561 -23.43 -16.96 14.32
N ALA A 562 -22.17 -17.37 14.11
CA ALA A 562 -21.54 -18.43 14.90
C ALA A 562 -21.42 -18.04 16.38
N LYS A 563 -21.04 -16.79 16.68
CA LYS A 563 -20.99 -16.26 18.06
C LYS A 563 -22.36 -16.25 18.72
N TYR A 564 -23.39 -15.81 18.01
CA TYR A 564 -24.77 -15.82 18.54
C TYR A 564 -25.27 -17.24 18.79
N GLN A 565 -24.97 -18.18 17.90
CA GLN A 565 -25.32 -19.59 18.09
C GLN A 565 -24.58 -20.22 19.28
N ALA A 566 -23.31 -19.90 19.48
CA ALA A 566 -22.53 -20.36 20.62
C ALA A 566 -23.12 -19.81 21.94
N LYS A 567 -23.42 -18.51 21.99
CA LYS A 567 -24.07 -17.89 23.18
C LYS A 567 -25.43 -18.50 23.49
N ALA A 568 -26.27 -18.74 22.47
CA ALA A 568 -27.56 -19.36 22.64
C ALA A 568 -27.46 -20.83 23.16
N LYS A 569 -26.44 -21.56 22.68
CA LYS A 569 -26.14 -22.93 23.21
C LYS A 569 -25.73 -22.92 24.69
N ASP A 570 -24.84 -21.98 25.04
CA ASP A 570 -24.39 -21.85 26.43
C ASP A 570 -25.50 -21.43 27.38
N GLU A 571 -26.38 -20.53 26.94
CA GLU A 571 -27.53 -20.11 27.71
C GLU A 571 -28.57 -21.25 27.87
N ALA A 572 -28.84 -22.01 26.80
CA ALA A 572 -29.68 -23.21 26.87
C ALA A 572 -29.09 -24.27 27.85
N ARG A 573 -27.76 -24.45 27.81
CA ARG A 573 -27.08 -25.39 28.73
C ARG A 573 -27.21 -24.95 30.21
N ARG A 574 -27.04 -23.66 30.48
CA ARG A 574 -27.25 -23.10 31.83
C ARG A 574 -28.69 -23.32 32.34
N ILE A 575 -29.66 -23.05 31.49
CA ILE A 575 -31.07 -23.25 31.83
C ILE A 575 -31.34 -24.72 32.16
N VAL A 576 -30.79 -25.68 31.41
CA VAL A 576 -30.93 -27.11 31.67
C VAL A 576 -30.25 -27.52 32.99
N GLU A 577 -29.04 -27.00 33.28
CA GLU A 577 -28.31 -27.28 34.50
C GLU A 577 -29.03 -26.70 35.74
N ASP A 578 -29.55 -25.49 35.66
CA ASP A 578 -30.32 -24.87 36.75
C ASP A 578 -31.62 -25.63 37.02
N THR A 579 -32.33 -26.05 35.97
CA THR A 579 -33.55 -26.86 36.09
C THR A 579 -33.25 -28.22 36.73
N ARG A 580 -32.12 -28.82 36.36
CA ARG A 580 -31.67 -30.11 36.98
C ARG A 580 -31.36 -29.95 38.47
N ARG A 581 -30.66 -28.88 38.88
CA ARG A 581 -30.36 -28.59 40.28
C ARG A 581 -31.63 -28.35 41.11
N GLU A 582 -32.63 -27.67 40.54
CA GLU A 582 -33.94 -27.48 41.20
C GLU A 582 -34.70 -28.81 41.31
N MET A 583 -34.66 -29.69 40.30
CA MET A 583 -35.25 -31.02 40.38
C MET A 583 -34.58 -31.88 41.46
N ASP A 584 -33.23 -31.85 41.55
CA ASP A 584 -32.50 -32.60 42.55
C ASP A 584 -32.83 -32.10 43.96
N LYS A 585 -33.06 -30.80 44.20
CA LYS A 585 -33.57 -30.24 45.44
C LYS A 585 -34.98 -30.72 45.76
N LEU A 586 -35.91 -30.66 44.82
CA LEU A 586 -37.25 -31.14 45.01
C LEU A 586 -37.33 -32.66 45.32
N ILE A 587 -36.47 -33.45 44.68
CA ILE A 587 -36.35 -34.89 44.96
C ILE A 587 -35.79 -35.14 46.39
N ALA A 588 -34.81 -34.30 46.82
CA ALA A 588 -34.29 -34.39 48.20
C ALA A 588 -35.35 -34.00 49.23
N ASP A 589 -36.11 -32.95 49.00
CA ASP A 589 -37.21 -32.53 49.86
C ASP A 589 -38.31 -33.61 49.97
N VAL A 590 -38.72 -34.23 48.87
CA VAL A 590 -39.64 -35.35 48.86
C VAL A 590 -39.09 -36.58 49.59
N ARG A 591 -37.76 -36.86 49.48
CA ARG A 591 -37.12 -37.98 50.24
C ARG A 591 -36.97 -37.71 51.74
N SER A 592 -36.93 -36.44 52.18
CA SER A 592 -36.82 -36.07 53.58
C SER A 592 -38.11 -36.26 54.36
N ILE A 593 -39.23 -36.44 53.69
CA ILE A 593 -40.56 -36.63 54.30
C ILE A 593 -40.71 -38.10 54.66
N LYS A 594 -40.05 -38.55 55.74
CA LYS A 594 -40.30 -39.88 56.44
C LYS A 594 -41.46 -39.70 57.39
N GLY A 595 -42.65 -40.27 57.05
CA GLY A 595 -43.70 -40.57 58.05
C GLY A 595 -44.97 -39.69 57.94
N VAL A 596 -45.33 -39.20 56.80
CA VAL A 596 -46.59 -38.44 56.66
C VAL A 596 -47.48 -39.02 55.52
N ASP A 597 -48.75 -39.03 55.79
CA ASP A 597 -49.90 -39.52 55.05
C ASP A 597 -49.78 -39.32 53.52
N ARG A 598 -50.19 -40.30 52.69
CA ARG A 598 -50.21 -40.29 51.26
C ARG A 598 -50.78 -38.99 50.63
N SER A 599 -51.72 -38.32 51.37
CA SER A 599 -52.30 -37.04 50.93
C SER A 599 -51.39 -35.84 51.03
N ALA A 600 -50.34 -35.87 51.80
CA ALA A 600 -49.34 -34.80 51.91
C ALA A 600 -48.25 -34.91 50.77
N ALA A 601 -47.84 -36.14 50.46
CA ALA A 601 -46.92 -36.46 49.42
C ALA A 601 -47.51 -36.07 48.02
N ASP A 602 -48.77 -36.34 47.79
CA ASP A 602 -49.49 -35.95 46.55
C ASP A 602 -49.62 -34.45 46.38
N ARG A 603 -49.78 -33.69 47.51
CA ARG A 603 -49.80 -32.22 47.43
C ARG A 603 -48.45 -31.63 47.05
N VAL A 604 -47.36 -32.16 47.58
CA VAL A 604 -45.98 -31.74 47.26
C VAL A 604 -45.67 -32.04 45.81
N ILE A 605 -46.02 -33.21 45.30
CA ILE A 605 -45.84 -33.60 43.91
C ILE A 605 -46.67 -32.71 42.97
N GLN A 606 -47.91 -32.36 43.39
CA GLN A 606 -48.76 -31.48 42.61
C GLN A 606 -48.21 -30.06 42.60
N GLN A 607 -47.72 -29.51 43.70
CA GLN A 607 -47.09 -28.20 43.79
C GLN A 607 -45.79 -28.14 42.92
N ALA A 608 -45.00 -29.21 42.91
CA ALA A 608 -43.81 -29.34 42.05
C ALA A 608 -44.18 -29.36 40.57
N ARG A 609 -45.24 -30.06 40.18
CA ARG A 609 -45.75 -30.11 38.82
C ARG A 609 -46.29 -28.74 38.38
N ASP A 610 -46.95 -28.02 39.22
CA ASP A 610 -47.52 -26.69 38.96
C ASP A 610 -46.42 -25.65 38.86
N ALA A 611 -45.37 -25.72 39.67
CA ALA A 611 -44.17 -24.88 39.59
C ALA A 611 -43.40 -25.11 38.29
N LEU A 612 -43.21 -26.39 37.87
CA LEU A 612 -42.59 -26.74 36.60
C LEU A 612 -43.43 -26.24 35.38
N ARG A 613 -44.76 -26.38 35.49
CA ARG A 613 -45.62 -25.90 34.43
C ARG A 613 -45.56 -24.38 34.29
N LYS A 614 -45.58 -23.64 35.39
CA LYS A 614 -45.48 -22.19 35.45
C LYS A 614 -44.12 -21.73 34.87
N ARG A 615 -43.03 -22.42 35.21
CA ARG A 615 -41.69 -22.08 34.69
C ARG A 615 -41.50 -22.42 33.22
N ARG A 616 -42.09 -23.50 32.73
CA ARG A 616 -42.15 -23.82 31.30
C ARG A 616 -42.90 -22.73 30.52
N ASP A 617 -44.02 -22.26 31.09
CA ASP A 617 -44.87 -21.24 30.44
C ASP A 617 -44.16 -19.87 30.50
N ASP A 618 -43.46 -19.50 31.58
CA ASP A 618 -42.58 -18.31 31.70
C ASP A 618 -41.39 -18.35 30.73
N LEU A 619 -40.78 -19.52 30.52
CA LEU A 619 -39.70 -19.70 29.52
C LEU A 619 -40.20 -19.65 28.07
N ALA A 620 -41.39 -20.19 27.82
CA ALA A 620 -42.06 -20.08 26.53
C ALA A 620 -42.43 -18.61 26.23
N GLU A 621 -42.90 -17.86 27.24
CA GLU A 621 -43.22 -16.44 27.11
C GLU A 621 -41.97 -15.57 26.90
N LYS A 622 -40.84 -15.85 27.57
CA LYS A 622 -39.53 -15.19 27.32
C LYS A 622 -38.94 -15.52 25.97
N LEU A 623 -39.15 -16.70 25.45
CA LEU A 623 -38.73 -17.10 24.09
C LEU A 623 -39.59 -16.42 23.00
N VAL A 624 -40.81 -16.12 23.30
CA VAL A 624 -41.76 -15.38 22.40
C VAL A 624 -41.49 -13.88 22.44
N LEU A 625 -41.06 -13.31 23.56
CA LEU A 625 -40.79 -11.87 23.74
C LEU A 625 -39.53 -11.40 23.01
N ASN A 626 -38.65 -12.28 22.50
CA ASN A 626 -37.48 -11.92 21.68
C ASN A 626 -37.76 -11.84 20.15
N LYS A 627 -39.04 -11.86 19.74
CA LYS A 627 -39.50 -11.60 18.36
C LYS A 627 -40.49 -10.43 18.31
N GLU A 628 -40.15 -9.33 18.92
CA GLU A 628 -40.88 -8.07 18.67
C GLU A 628 -40.53 -7.46 17.32
N ASP A 629 -41.23 -7.90 16.26
CA ASP A 629 -41.60 -7.04 15.16
C ASP A 629 -42.83 -6.23 15.65
N GLY A 630 -42.69 -4.91 15.80
CA GLY A 630 -43.70 -4.00 16.37
C GLY A 630 -45.03 -3.88 15.61
N THR A 631 -45.45 -4.94 14.89
CA THR A 631 -46.71 -4.98 14.14
C THR A 631 -47.78 -5.76 14.92
N LYS A 632 -48.93 -5.12 15.15
CA LYS A 632 -50.09 -5.73 15.82
C LYS A 632 -50.78 -6.79 14.92
N PRO A 633 -51.31 -7.88 15.48
CA PRO A 633 -52.07 -8.86 14.70
C PRO A 633 -53.23 -8.19 13.98
N PRO A 634 -53.54 -8.58 12.75
CA PRO A 634 -54.66 -8.01 12.00
C PRO A 634 -56.02 -8.34 12.64
N LYS A 635 -56.93 -7.39 12.66
CA LYS A 635 -58.28 -7.58 13.18
C LYS A 635 -59.14 -8.43 12.25
N THR A 636 -58.88 -8.40 10.97
CA THR A 636 -59.55 -9.19 9.88
C THR A 636 -58.52 -9.43 8.78
N VAL A 637 -58.64 -10.56 8.09
CA VAL A 637 -57.85 -10.91 6.88
C VAL A 637 -58.83 -11.40 5.82
N ASN A 638 -58.52 -11.11 4.54
CA ASN A 638 -59.30 -11.54 3.40
C ASN A 638 -58.51 -12.57 2.56
N PRO A 639 -59.15 -13.48 1.86
CA PRO A 639 -58.50 -14.34 0.91
C PRO A 639 -57.71 -13.54 -0.14
N GLY A 640 -56.43 -13.87 -0.32
CA GLY A 640 -55.48 -13.14 -1.18
C GLY A 640 -54.51 -12.23 -0.41
N ASP A 641 -54.76 -11.93 0.84
CA ASP A 641 -53.85 -11.09 1.65
C ASP A 641 -52.52 -11.83 1.87
N THR A 642 -51.41 -11.08 1.79
CA THR A 642 -50.08 -11.60 2.10
C THR A 642 -49.77 -11.36 3.56
N VAL A 643 -49.52 -12.46 4.27
CA VAL A 643 -49.25 -12.44 5.71
C VAL A 643 -47.95 -13.19 6.04
N ARG A 644 -47.32 -12.83 7.14
CA ARG A 644 -46.21 -13.59 7.71
C ARG A 644 -46.74 -14.38 8.92
N ILE A 645 -46.46 -15.67 8.94
CA ILE A 645 -46.76 -16.53 10.08
C ILE A 645 -45.62 -16.39 11.06
N VAL A 646 -45.89 -15.82 12.25
CA VAL A 646 -44.85 -15.48 13.24
C VAL A 646 -44.18 -16.73 13.80
N SER A 647 -44.97 -17.80 14.10
CA SER A 647 -44.48 -19.05 14.65
C SER A 647 -43.55 -19.82 13.71
N LEU A 648 -43.72 -19.67 12.37
CA LEU A 648 -42.97 -20.37 11.35
C LEU A 648 -41.97 -19.47 10.61
N ASP A 649 -42.06 -18.15 10.86
CA ASP A 649 -41.23 -17.13 10.17
C ASP A 649 -41.28 -17.24 8.64
N LYS A 650 -42.50 -17.54 8.09
CA LYS A 650 -42.69 -17.70 6.65
C LYS A 650 -43.81 -16.81 6.11
N LYS A 651 -43.59 -16.33 4.88
CA LYS A 651 -44.58 -15.61 4.11
C LYS A 651 -45.63 -16.60 3.62
N ALA A 652 -46.91 -16.25 3.77
CA ALA A 652 -48.02 -17.07 3.37
C ALA A 652 -49.14 -16.20 2.78
N THR A 653 -49.96 -16.76 1.91
CA THR A 653 -51.16 -16.13 1.34
C THR A 653 -52.38 -16.67 2.02
N VAL A 654 -53.31 -15.81 2.44
CA VAL A 654 -54.57 -16.19 3.07
C VAL A 654 -55.49 -16.83 2.04
N LEU A 655 -56.02 -18.00 2.36
CA LEU A 655 -56.96 -18.75 1.49
C LEU A 655 -58.42 -18.63 1.91
N SER A 656 -58.71 -18.42 3.20
CA SER A 656 -60.09 -18.36 3.73
C SER A 656 -60.23 -17.20 4.73
N ARG A 657 -61.48 -16.73 4.96
CA ARG A 657 -61.79 -15.85 6.07
C ARG A 657 -61.70 -16.59 7.43
N PRO A 658 -61.43 -15.89 8.54
CA PRO A 658 -61.40 -16.49 9.87
C PRO A 658 -62.71 -17.23 10.20
N ASP A 659 -62.57 -18.41 10.76
CA ASP A 659 -63.71 -19.18 11.27
C ASP A 659 -64.18 -18.66 12.66
N SER A 660 -65.20 -19.30 13.22
CA SER A 660 -65.75 -18.95 14.53
C SER A 660 -64.77 -19.12 15.72
N LYS A 661 -63.64 -19.79 15.50
CA LYS A 661 -62.52 -20.00 16.47
C LYS A 661 -61.31 -19.08 16.21
N GLY A 662 -61.39 -18.20 15.20
CA GLY A 662 -60.31 -17.30 14.81
C GLY A 662 -59.19 -18.01 14.06
N GLU A 663 -59.40 -19.16 13.43
CA GLU A 663 -58.41 -19.87 12.59
C GLU A 663 -58.64 -19.49 11.13
N VAL A 664 -57.50 -19.34 10.39
CA VAL A 664 -57.45 -18.93 9.00
C VAL A 664 -56.59 -19.92 8.24
N GLN A 665 -57.09 -20.39 7.11
CA GLN A 665 -56.31 -21.23 6.22
C GLN A 665 -55.38 -20.38 5.39
N VAL A 666 -54.06 -20.65 5.47
CA VAL A 666 -53.02 -19.93 4.77
C VAL A 666 -52.16 -20.88 3.96
N GLN A 667 -51.62 -20.41 2.86
CA GLN A 667 -50.70 -21.17 2.00
C GLN A 667 -49.28 -20.59 2.12
N ALA A 668 -48.38 -21.39 2.64
CA ALA A 668 -46.96 -21.06 2.74
C ALA A 668 -46.19 -21.96 1.71
N GLY A 669 -45.87 -21.38 0.55
CA GLY A 669 -45.29 -22.14 -0.56
C GLY A 669 -46.24 -23.22 -1.09
N VAL A 670 -45.87 -24.50 -1.00
CA VAL A 670 -46.70 -25.64 -1.49
C VAL A 670 -47.62 -26.20 -0.40
N MET A 671 -47.48 -25.79 0.88
CA MET A 671 -48.24 -26.32 2.02
C MET A 671 -49.37 -25.41 2.42
N LYS A 672 -50.53 -26.02 2.64
CA LYS A 672 -51.70 -25.36 3.25
C LYS A 672 -51.73 -25.68 4.74
N LEU A 673 -51.84 -24.63 5.57
CA LEU A 673 -51.82 -24.70 7.03
C LEU A 673 -52.98 -23.91 7.60
N ASN A 674 -53.48 -24.31 8.80
CA ASN A 674 -54.39 -23.49 9.57
C ASN A 674 -53.57 -22.72 10.60
N ALA A 675 -53.68 -21.38 10.61
CA ALA A 675 -52.97 -20.48 11.51
C ALA A 675 -54.00 -19.62 12.26
N LYS A 676 -53.73 -19.34 13.54
CA LYS A 676 -54.59 -18.43 14.33
C LYS A 676 -54.34 -17.00 13.91
N LEU A 677 -55.35 -16.15 13.89
CA LEU A 677 -55.30 -14.75 13.51
C LEU A 677 -54.22 -13.97 14.33
N ALA A 678 -54.03 -14.36 15.60
CA ALA A 678 -53.02 -13.81 16.47
C ALA A 678 -51.57 -14.07 16.01
N ASP A 679 -51.33 -15.14 15.24
CA ASP A 679 -50.02 -15.57 14.76
C ASP A 679 -49.73 -15.00 13.36
N LEU A 680 -50.59 -14.18 12.83
CA LEU A 680 -50.43 -13.56 11.51
C LEU A 680 -50.05 -12.09 11.64
N ARG A 681 -49.17 -11.61 10.73
CA ARG A 681 -48.83 -10.22 10.54
C ARG A 681 -49.06 -9.80 9.11
N MET A 682 -49.74 -8.68 8.86
CA MET A 682 -49.89 -8.16 7.51
C MET A 682 -48.56 -7.70 6.96
N MET A 683 -48.21 -8.14 5.74
CA MET A 683 -47.11 -7.56 4.98
C MET A 683 -47.67 -6.53 4.01
N GLN A 684 -47.25 -5.29 4.09
CA GLN A 684 -47.51 -4.32 3.02
C GLN A 684 -46.66 -4.72 1.82
N ASP A 685 -47.26 -4.75 0.64
CA ASP A 685 -46.52 -4.91 -0.61
C ASP A 685 -45.65 -3.65 -0.79
N ASP A 686 -44.37 -3.77 -0.43
CA ASP A 686 -43.39 -2.76 -0.74
C ASP A 686 -43.12 -2.76 -2.25
N THR A 687 -43.44 -1.68 -2.90
CA THR A 687 -42.94 -1.31 -4.21
C THR A 687 -41.38 -1.38 -4.17
N PRO A 688 -40.71 -1.98 -5.15
CA PRO A 688 -39.30 -2.32 -5.07
C PRO A 688 -38.42 -1.08 -5.17
N GLN A 689 -37.71 -0.74 -4.07
CA GLN A 689 -36.49 0.04 -4.14
C GLN A 689 -35.35 -0.88 -4.64
N LYS A 690 -34.62 -0.37 -5.62
CA LYS A 690 -33.46 -1.01 -6.27
C LYS A 690 -32.36 -1.38 -5.27
N GLY A 691 -31.95 -2.65 -5.26
CA GLY A 691 -30.80 -3.12 -4.48
C GLY A 691 -30.46 -4.58 -4.77
N VAL A 692 -29.50 -4.75 -5.66
CA VAL A 692 -28.45 -5.81 -5.81
C VAL A 692 -28.80 -7.28 -5.52
N GLY A 693 -28.83 -8.04 -6.59
CA GLY A 693 -28.11 -9.29 -6.82
C GLY A 693 -28.57 -10.62 -6.22
N LYS A 694 -29.24 -11.42 -7.00
CA LYS A 694 -29.05 -12.89 -7.05
C LYS A 694 -29.34 -13.36 -8.48
N ILE A 695 -28.32 -14.01 -9.09
CA ILE A 695 -28.47 -14.71 -10.35
C ILE A 695 -29.42 -15.88 -10.11
N ARG A 696 -30.65 -15.68 -10.49
CA ARG A 696 -31.57 -16.73 -10.90
C ARG A 696 -31.78 -16.52 -12.39
N LEU A 697 -31.73 -17.59 -13.16
CA LEU A 697 -32.27 -17.61 -14.51
C LEU A 697 -33.70 -17.04 -14.46
N GLU A 698 -33.83 -15.75 -14.70
CA GLU A 698 -35.10 -15.04 -14.73
C GLU A 698 -35.64 -15.08 -16.16
N LYS A 699 -36.70 -15.84 -16.31
CA LYS A 699 -37.81 -15.43 -17.15
C LYS A 699 -38.47 -14.23 -16.44
N ASP A 700 -38.11 -13.07 -16.83
CA ASP A 700 -38.90 -11.83 -16.69
C ASP A 700 -38.00 -10.64 -17.08
N ARG A 701 -37.86 -10.40 -18.37
CA ARG A 701 -37.69 -9.07 -18.90
C ARG A 701 -39.07 -8.57 -19.31
N GLN A 702 -39.64 -7.62 -18.59
CA GLN A 702 -40.71 -6.79 -19.12
C GLN A 702 -40.11 -6.04 -20.33
N VAL A 703 -40.33 -6.56 -21.52
CA VAL A 703 -40.05 -5.86 -22.77
C VAL A 703 -41.13 -4.78 -22.88
N GLY A 704 -40.74 -3.50 -22.91
CA GLY A 704 -41.69 -2.42 -23.19
C GLY A 704 -42.36 -2.62 -24.53
N MET A 705 -43.57 -2.09 -24.74
CA MET A 705 -44.29 -2.18 -26.01
C MET A 705 -43.70 -1.29 -27.11
N GLU A 706 -42.69 -0.45 -26.80
CA GLU A 706 -42.11 0.52 -27.75
C GLU A 706 -40.61 0.42 -27.78
N LEU A 707 -40.05 0.47 -28.99
CA LEU A 707 -38.61 0.52 -29.25
C LEU A 707 -38.28 1.77 -30.06
N ASP A 708 -37.41 2.61 -29.52
CA ASP A 708 -36.95 3.83 -30.21
C ASP A 708 -35.61 3.58 -30.89
N ILE A 709 -35.57 3.73 -32.20
CA ILE A 709 -34.39 3.52 -33.05
C ILE A 709 -33.98 4.82 -33.80
N ARG A 710 -34.50 5.97 -33.39
CA ARG A 710 -34.21 7.23 -34.08
C ARG A 710 -32.72 7.58 -33.97
N GLY A 711 -32.14 8.01 -35.07
CA GLY A 711 -30.72 8.42 -35.15
C GLY A 711 -29.75 7.24 -35.38
N MET A 712 -30.22 5.99 -35.47
CA MET A 712 -29.38 4.81 -35.78
C MET A 712 -29.12 4.70 -37.27
N LEU A 713 -28.02 4.05 -37.66
CA LEU A 713 -27.79 3.57 -39.02
C LEU A 713 -28.71 2.35 -39.29
N VAL A 714 -29.11 2.13 -40.57
CA VAL A 714 -30.06 1.09 -40.95
C VAL A 714 -29.62 -0.31 -40.48
N ASP A 715 -28.33 -0.63 -40.67
CA ASP A 715 -27.77 -1.95 -40.35
C ASP A 715 -27.73 -2.20 -38.84
N ASP A 716 -27.38 -1.18 -38.04
CA ASP A 716 -27.40 -1.27 -36.59
C ASP A 716 -28.81 -1.37 -36.04
N ALA A 717 -29.74 -0.62 -36.61
CA ALA A 717 -31.14 -0.65 -36.22
C ALA A 717 -31.79 -2.02 -36.48
N ILE A 718 -31.43 -2.70 -37.58
CA ILE A 718 -31.91 -4.08 -37.88
C ILE A 718 -31.47 -5.06 -36.78
N LEU A 719 -30.23 -5.00 -36.30
CA LEU A 719 -29.71 -5.86 -35.22
C LEU A 719 -30.47 -5.65 -33.91
N VAL A 720 -30.76 -4.37 -33.58
CA VAL A 720 -31.49 -4.01 -32.36
C VAL A 720 -32.95 -4.47 -32.43
N VAL A 721 -33.59 -4.25 -33.58
CA VAL A 721 -34.99 -4.67 -33.85
C VAL A 721 -35.12 -6.20 -33.82
N ASP A 722 -34.17 -6.95 -34.40
CA ASP A 722 -34.19 -8.42 -34.39
C ASP A 722 -34.16 -8.94 -32.94
N ARG A 723 -33.24 -8.45 -32.13
CA ARG A 723 -33.15 -8.85 -30.71
C ARG A 723 -34.37 -8.44 -29.90
N TYR A 724 -34.97 -7.29 -30.24
CA TYR A 724 -36.17 -6.82 -29.55
C TYR A 724 -37.38 -7.69 -29.89
N ILE A 725 -37.56 -8.07 -31.14
CA ILE A 725 -38.62 -8.98 -31.58
C ILE A 725 -38.48 -10.34 -30.88
N ASP A 726 -37.27 -10.89 -30.74
CA ASP A 726 -37.01 -12.13 -30.01
C ASP A 726 -37.45 -12.04 -28.56
N ASN A 727 -37.08 -10.96 -27.89
CA ASN A 727 -37.46 -10.71 -26.50
C ASN A 727 -38.98 -10.46 -26.35
N ALA A 728 -39.61 -9.77 -27.28
CA ALA A 728 -41.04 -9.49 -27.29
C ALA A 728 -41.86 -10.76 -27.43
N VAL A 729 -41.44 -11.66 -28.34
CA VAL A 729 -42.07 -12.99 -28.54
C VAL A 729 -41.90 -13.86 -27.28
N LEU A 730 -40.73 -13.87 -26.68
CA LEU A 730 -40.45 -14.59 -25.41
C LEU A 730 -41.26 -14.05 -24.23
N SER A 731 -41.59 -12.75 -24.27
CA SER A 731 -42.41 -12.08 -23.24
C SER A 731 -43.91 -12.18 -23.49
N GLY A 732 -44.32 -12.80 -24.61
CA GLY A 732 -45.70 -13.02 -24.95
C GLY A 732 -46.44 -11.77 -25.46
N LEU A 733 -45.73 -10.79 -26.01
CA LEU A 733 -46.33 -9.60 -26.60
C LEU A 733 -46.91 -9.96 -27.99
N THR A 734 -48.10 -9.47 -28.26
CA THR A 734 -48.77 -9.70 -29.56
C THR A 734 -48.60 -8.54 -30.52
N GLU A 735 -48.32 -7.37 -30.02
CA GLU A 735 -48.12 -6.14 -30.80
C GLU A 735 -47.03 -5.27 -30.17
N ILE A 736 -46.14 -4.66 -30.99
CA ILE A 736 -45.02 -3.79 -30.59
C ILE A 736 -44.90 -2.60 -31.54
N ASN A 737 -44.40 -1.48 -31.02
CA ASN A 737 -44.20 -0.23 -31.76
C ASN A 737 -42.71 0.04 -31.98
N ILE A 738 -42.31 0.28 -33.23
CA ILE A 738 -40.93 0.64 -33.59
C ILE A 738 -40.93 2.08 -34.07
N ILE A 739 -40.26 2.95 -33.30
CA ILE A 739 -40.21 4.41 -33.54
C ILE A 739 -38.92 4.73 -34.31
N HIS A 740 -39.05 5.01 -35.61
CA HIS A 740 -37.92 5.34 -36.50
C HIS A 740 -37.87 6.84 -36.92
N GLY A 741 -38.90 7.59 -36.56
CA GLY A 741 -39.01 9.02 -36.90
C GLY A 741 -39.46 9.30 -38.35
N LYS A 742 -39.71 10.60 -38.62
CA LYS A 742 -40.24 11.06 -39.95
C LYS A 742 -39.12 11.53 -40.92
N GLY A 743 -37.82 11.37 -40.63
CA GLY A 743 -36.69 11.87 -41.40
C GLY A 743 -36.67 11.52 -42.87
N THR A 744 -35.53 11.23 -43.49
CA THR A 744 -35.36 10.90 -44.91
C THR A 744 -36.12 9.65 -45.38
N GLY A 745 -36.63 8.87 -44.43
CA GLY A 745 -37.36 7.61 -44.73
C GLY A 745 -36.46 6.37 -44.91
N ALA A 746 -35.14 6.54 -44.96
CA ALA A 746 -34.20 5.43 -45.16
C ALA A 746 -34.31 4.36 -44.05
N LEU A 747 -34.37 4.77 -42.77
CA LEU A 747 -34.52 3.88 -41.63
C LEU A 747 -35.87 3.14 -41.65
N ARG A 748 -36.95 3.85 -42.01
CA ARG A 748 -38.27 3.25 -42.19
C ARG A 748 -38.26 2.17 -43.28
N ALA A 749 -37.68 2.48 -44.44
CA ALA A 749 -37.63 1.54 -45.58
C ALA A 749 -36.82 0.29 -45.22
N GLY A 750 -35.59 0.46 -44.66
CA GLY A 750 -34.75 -0.68 -44.24
C GLY A 750 -35.38 -1.56 -43.18
N ILE A 751 -36.08 -1.00 -42.20
CA ILE A 751 -36.77 -1.76 -41.16
C ILE A 751 -37.98 -2.49 -41.73
N GLN A 752 -38.77 -1.86 -42.61
CA GLN A 752 -39.91 -2.51 -43.24
C GLN A 752 -39.49 -3.68 -44.15
N ASP A 753 -38.38 -3.56 -44.89
CA ASP A 753 -37.83 -4.64 -45.72
C ASP A 753 -37.33 -5.79 -44.83
N TYR A 754 -36.69 -5.50 -43.71
CA TYR A 754 -36.30 -6.51 -42.72
C TYR A 754 -37.53 -7.23 -42.14
N LEU A 755 -38.58 -6.50 -41.73
CA LEU A 755 -39.80 -7.07 -41.14
C LEU A 755 -40.54 -7.99 -42.09
N ARG A 756 -40.49 -7.76 -43.44
CA ARG A 756 -41.05 -8.66 -44.46
C ARG A 756 -40.39 -10.05 -44.48
N THR A 757 -39.10 -10.10 -44.14
CA THR A 757 -38.28 -11.33 -44.15
C THR A 757 -38.28 -12.06 -42.79
N ASN A 758 -38.69 -11.41 -41.73
CA ASN A 758 -38.66 -12.01 -40.40
C ASN A 758 -39.81 -12.99 -40.15
N LYS A 759 -39.50 -14.23 -39.87
CA LYS A 759 -40.46 -15.34 -39.68
C LYS A 759 -41.42 -15.19 -38.49
N ARG A 760 -41.05 -14.35 -37.50
CA ARG A 760 -41.82 -14.12 -36.26
C ARG A 760 -42.87 -13.01 -36.43
N VAL A 761 -42.78 -12.22 -37.46
CA VAL A 761 -43.75 -11.15 -37.76
C VAL A 761 -44.94 -11.68 -38.52
N LYS A 762 -46.15 -11.38 -38.07
CA LYS A 762 -47.40 -11.73 -38.74
C LYS A 762 -47.78 -10.64 -39.75
N SER A 763 -47.76 -9.39 -39.36
CA SER A 763 -48.02 -8.24 -40.20
C SER A 763 -47.43 -6.97 -39.58
N PHE A 764 -47.25 -5.93 -40.37
CA PHE A 764 -46.88 -4.62 -39.88
C PHE A 764 -47.62 -3.53 -40.67
N ARG A 765 -47.83 -2.37 -39.99
CA ARG A 765 -48.45 -1.19 -40.59
C ARG A 765 -47.77 0.10 -40.06
N LEU A 766 -47.99 1.18 -40.75
CA LEU A 766 -47.63 2.49 -40.17
C LEU A 766 -48.59 2.88 -39.05
N GLY A 767 -48.11 3.65 -38.08
CA GLY A 767 -48.93 4.18 -37.01
C GLY A 767 -50.07 5.09 -37.54
N ASN A 768 -51.21 5.05 -36.84
CA ASN A 768 -52.36 5.92 -37.12
C ASN A 768 -52.19 7.28 -36.40
N TYR A 769 -53.10 8.20 -36.62
CA TYR A 769 -53.17 9.47 -35.91
C TYR A 769 -53.27 9.21 -34.39
N GLY A 770 -52.29 9.67 -33.63
CA GLY A 770 -52.15 9.41 -32.18
C GLY A 770 -51.17 8.27 -31.82
N GLU A 771 -50.76 7.39 -32.75
CA GLU A 771 -49.72 6.34 -32.56
C GLU A 771 -48.35 6.73 -33.09
N GLY A 772 -48.14 8.02 -33.49
CA GLY A 772 -46.87 8.54 -34.06
C GLY A 772 -46.86 8.68 -35.59
N ASP A 773 -47.95 8.41 -36.30
CA ASP A 773 -48.12 8.54 -37.74
C ASP A 773 -47.06 7.81 -38.58
N ALA A 774 -46.54 8.46 -39.65
CA ALA A 774 -45.50 7.94 -40.51
C ALA A 774 -44.10 7.78 -39.79
N GLY A 775 -43.95 8.14 -38.53
CA GLY A 775 -42.70 7.99 -37.75
C GLY A 775 -42.61 6.72 -36.94
N VAL A 776 -43.71 5.89 -36.94
CA VAL A 776 -43.79 4.62 -36.18
C VAL A 776 -44.24 3.51 -37.08
N THR A 777 -43.70 2.34 -36.93
CA THR A 777 -44.18 1.07 -37.50
C THR A 777 -44.69 0.18 -36.41
N VAL A 778 -45.97 -0.13 -36.45
CA VAL A 778 -46.69 -1.08 -35.55
C VAL A 778 -46.51 -2.47 -36.10
N VAL A 779 -46.02 -3.42 -35.34
CA VAL A 779 -45.70 -4.78 -35.75
C VAL A 779 -46.52 -5.78 -34.95
N THR A 780 -47.30 -6.61 -35.62
CA THR A 780 -48.05 -7.71 -35.00
C THR A 780 -47.20 -8.98 -35.09
N LEU A 781 -46.97 -9.63 -33.96
CA LEU A 781 -46.16 -10.85 -33.84
C LEU A 781 -47.04 -12.12 -33.99
N LYS A 782 -46.44 -13.22 -34.37
CA LYS A 782 -47.11 -14.51 -34.43
C LYS A 782 -47.21 -15.12 -33.02
N ASP A 783 -48.36 -15.65 -32.66
CA ASP A 783 -48.59 -16.36 -31.41
C ASP A 783 -47.71 -17.62 -31.34
N THR A 784 -46.96 -17.79 -30.27
CA THR A 784 -46.09 -18.98 -30.02
C THR A 784 -46.87 -20.13 -29.37
N LYS A 785 -48.13 -20.27 -29.65
CA LYS A 785 -48.94 -21.43 -29.28
C LYS A 785 -49.28 -22.23 -30.54
N GLN A 786 -48.34 -22.97 -31.06
CA GLN A 786 -48.50 -24.26 -31.75
C GLN A 786 -47.18 -25.01 -31.74
#